data_74dc660226d7c0b02a541ac20743a83e
#
_entry.id   74dc660226d7c0b02a541ac20743a83e
#
_cell.length_a   1.000
_cell.length_b   1.000
_cell.length_c   1.000
_cell.angle_alpha   90.00
_cell.angle_beta   90.00
_cell.angle_gamma   90.00
#
_symmetry.space_group_name_H-M   'P 1'
#
loop_
_entity.id
_entity.type
_entity.pdbx_description
1 polymer ?
#
loop_
_entity_poly.entity_id
_entity_poly.type
_entity_poly.pdbx_seq_one_letter_code
_entity_poly.pdbx_strand_id
1 'polypeptide(L)'
;MRRKAIIIFALSAFLCLMFAVGCKQSQSGIPNGFYVSADSFLKWNEIKGADAYLVNIDGKEYTANKNELDIFEICTERKEYKIRVRAYGKKIKTTDAGEYVYSTNCPGAFGYKNTTDGSGLVLTVADKEKLPKNVVIPSEINGKPVTSLNMRAFFQCENITSVYIPDSLTKLGSSAFFSCVNLERVRLPSDLQTLASLSFFNCKKLKNIELPSGLKKIDSGVFEKCTSLQEIELPDSLTSLNLRAFDECEGIKRIEIPQFVEYLTSHALNMEEVIVHPDNSKYYSLDNCILRKSDNVIISGGQYSTIPKVATAIGEDAFNGNTLKQITVPGNIKTIGRGAFSGASLNEITIENGVEEIGAAFYSCNLKKLVIPDSVTKIDQLVYGNCKVGELSVSLGNKVYYSVDDYILTRDGNSIVAGILSNNPIPAVAEEIGSGAFQSHYYIEEVTIPANIKRVGTSAFYNCLNLKKVIFEGGELIETKSFSSCKNLTAVRFSKNVNKIEQAAFSSTNFASVTLPECVSLEGREFFFRGDSTLYYQKGIDLSKIDYRRNLIESEIMYENGFPYVKSVKLNFITLSIGINGEWVSQEVVEYGSMTLTIPEREGFIFEGWSKNEDCKTIDYPVYMSPEGWDDLHLFYYLEAYYTYNPFYDSERNPVYDSNVKVLYAVWKKI
;
A
#
# COMPACT_ATOMS: atom_id res chain seq x y z
N MET A 1 -39.94 10.23 -25.06
CA MET A 1 -38.73 10.43 -24.30
C MET A 1 -37.43 9.83 -24.95
N ARG A 2 -37.38 9.68 -26.26
CA ARG A 2 -36.17 9.14 -27.00
C ARG A 2 -35.49 10.14 -27.96
N ARG A 3 -35.84 11.44 -27.92
CA ARG A 3 -35.23 12.46 -28.80
C ARG A 3 -34.41 13.54 -28.08
N LYS A 4 -34.29 13.49 -26.73
CA LYS A 4 -33.44 14.44 -25.94
C LYS A 4 -32.07 13.88 -25.52
N ALA A 5 -31.82 12.57 -25.69
CA ALA A 5 -30.53 11.93 -25.33
C ALA A 5 -29.48 12.01 -26.46
N ILE A 6 -29.86 12.25 -27.70
CA ILE A 6 -28.93 12.29 -28.85
C ILE A 6 -28.26 13.67 -29.03
N ILE A 7 -28.87 14.73 -28.52
CA ILE A 7 -28.34 16.10 -28.66
C ILE A 7 -27.26 16.38 -27.57
N ILE A 8 -27.32 15.69 -26.42
CA ILE A 8 -26.32 15.85 -25.35
C ILE A 8 -25.01 15.12 -25.67
N PHE A 9 -25.06 13.99 -26.41
CA PHE A 9 -23.85 13.29 -26.85
C PHE A 9 -23.11 13.97 -28.02
N ALA A 10 -23.82 14.72 -28.86
CA ALA A 10 -23.20 15.49 -29.94
C ALA A 10 -22.53 16.79 -29.43
N LEU A 11 -23.05 17.40 -28.34
CA LEU A 11 -22.43 18.58 -27.75
C LEU A 11 -21.22 18.21 -26.87
N SER A 12 -21.18 17.05 -26.23
CA SER A 12 -19.99 16.61 -25.46
C SER A 12 -18.82 16.20 -26.36
N ALA A 13 -19.08 15.61 -27.52
CA ALA A 13 -18.05 15.32 -28.51
C ALA A 13 -17.51 16.58 -29.22
N PHE A 14 -18.33 17.62 -29.37
CA PHE A 14 -17.90 18.91 -29.93
C PHE A 14 -17.20 19.81 -28.90
N LEU A 15 -17.50 19.67 -27.61
CA LEU A 15 -16.78 20.36 -26.53
C LEU A 15 -15.43 19.68 -26.19
N CYS A 16 -15.27 18.36 -26.38
CA CYS A 16 -13.97 17.70 -26.21
C CYS A 16 -12.98 18.05 -27.33
N LEU A 17 -13.43 18.52 -28.48
CA LEU A 17 -12.55 19.02 -29.54
C LEU A 17 -12.10 20.49 -29.36
N MET A 18 -12.69 21.22 -28.43
CA MET A 18 -12.37 22.63 -28.20
C MET A 18 -11.51 22.88 -26.94
N PHE A 19 -11.22 21.88 -26.12
CA PHE A 19 -10.34 22.01 -24.92
C PHE A 19 -8.97 21.36 -25.03
N ALA A 20 -8.54 20.96 -26.23
CA ALA A 20 -7.16 20.57 -26.50
C ALA A 20 -6.32 21.78 -26.94
N VAL A 21 -6.38 22.88 -26.19
CA VAL A 21 -5.57 24.10 -26.47
C VAL A 21 -4.84 24.54 -25.22
N GLY A 22 -3.85 23.75 -24.85
CA GLY A 22 -2.77 24.21 -23.97
C GLY A 22 -1.47 24.36 -24.77
N CYS A 23 -1.23 25.43 -25.35
CA CYS A 23 -0.25 26.02 -26.23
C CYS A 23 -0.92 26.30 -27.60
N LYS A 24 -1.19 27.55 -27.86
CA LYS A 24 -1.69 27.96 -29.18
C LYS A 24 -0.65 27.56 -30.24
N GLN A 25 -0.84 26.39 -30.87
CA GLN A 25 -0.41 26.25 -32.25
C GLN A 25 -1.27 27.24 -33.04
N SER A 26 -0.67 28.30 -33.58
CA SER A 26 -1.38 29.15 -34.51
C SER A 26 -1.61 28.37 -35.80
N GLN A 27 -2.71 27.65 -35.86
CA GLN A 27 -3.18 26.99 -37.07
C GLN A 27 -3.81 28.05 -37.99
N SER A 28 -2.99 28.92 -38.57
CA SER A 28 -3.39 29.58 -39.79
C SER A 28 -2.97 28.71 -40.96
N GLY A 29 -3.95 27.93 -41.46
CA GLY A 29 -3.90 27.17 -42.71
C GLY A 29 -2.65 26.31 -42.88
N ILE A 30 -2.69 25.04 -42.48
CA ILE A 30 -1.62 24.07 -42.75
C ILE A 30 -1.85 23.52 -44.15
N PRO A 31 -1.23 24.07 -45.23
CA PRO A 31 -1.14 23.36 -46.49
C PRO A 31 -0.07 22.29 -46.27
N ASN A 32 -0.39 21.04 -46.55
CA ASN A 32 0.52 19.90 -46.57
C ASN A 32 0.69 19.06 -45.30
N GLY A 33 -0.23 19.11 -44.34
CA GLY A 33 -0.31 18.12 -43.25
C GLY A 33 0.86 18.05 -42.29
N PHE A 34 1.53 19.19 -42.01
CA PHE A 34 2.57 19.25 -41.00
C PHE A 34 1.99 19.10 -39.59
N TYR A 35 2.60 18.22 -38.80
CA TYR A 35 2.35 18.13 -37.38
C TYR A 35 3.55 17.50 -36.66
N VAL A 36 3.67 17.76 -35.37
CA VAL A 36 4.61 17.04 -34.50
C VAL A 36 3.84 15.95 -33.78
N SER A 37 4.27 14.71 -33.96
CA SER A 37 3.68 13.55 -33.31
C SER A 37 4.02 13.48 -31.82
N ALA A 38 3.33 12.60 -31.09
CA ALA A 38 3.52 12.42 -29.66
C ALA A 38 4.94 11.98 -29.27
N ASP A 39 5.61 11.26 -30.16
CA ASP A 39 7.00 10.78 -30.00
C ASP A 39 8.05 11.74 -30.61
N SER A 40 7.67 13.02 -30.78
CA SER A 40 8.56 14.10 -31.24
C SER A 40 9.06 14.01 -32.68
N PHE A 41 8.35 13.30 -33.55
CA PHE A 41 8.63 13.36 -34.98
C PHE A 41 7.84 14.47 -35.65
N LEU A 42 8.53 15.36 -36.37
CA LEU A 42 7.92 16.24 -37.34
C LEU A 42 7.48 15.40 -38.54
N LYS A 43 6.22 15.42 -38.88
CA LYS A 43 5.63 14.69 -40.01
C LYS A 43 4.97 15.63 -40.99
N TRP A 44 4.93 15.25 -42.26
CA TRP A 44 4.27 15.97 -43.33
C TRP A 44 3.68 15.01 -44.37
N ASN A 45 2.86 15.52 -45.31
CA ASN A 45 2.31 14.70 -46.36
C ASN A 45 3.40 14.20 -47.31
N GLU A 46 3.33 12.93 -47.66
CA GLU A 46 4.23 12.34 -48.67
C GLU A 46 4.10 13.04 -50.02
N ILE A 47 5.23 13.39 -50.63
CA ILE A 47 5.27 13.93 -52.01
C ILE A 47 5.62 12.80 -52.95
N LYS A 48 4.68 12.49 -53.88
CA LYS A 48 4.81 11.40 -54.83
C LYS A 48 6.05 11.57 -55.71
N GLY A 49 6.94 10.58 -55.64
CA GLY A 49 8.17 10.57 -56.44
C GLY A 49 9.38 11.23 -55.71
N ALA A 50 9.25 11.68 -54.47
CA ALA A 50 10.35 12.08 -53.66
C ALA A 50 11.21 10.88 -53.24
N ASP A 51 12.52 11.00 -53.39
CA ASP A 51 13.47 10.00 -52.88
C ASP A 51 13.91 10.36 -51.45
N ALA A 52 13.92 11.67 -51.12
CA ALA A 52 14.21 12.17 -49.79
C ALA A 52 13.73 13.61 -49.60
N TYR A 53 13.90 14.15 -48.40
CA TYR A 53 13.50 15.50 -47.99
C TYR A 53 14.65 16.22 -47.33
N LEU A 54 14.78 17.53 -47.63
CA LEU A 54 15.67 18.45 -46.93
C LEU A 54 14.83 19.30 -46.01
N VAL A 55 15.09 19.18 -44.70
CA VAL A 55 14.36 19.87 -43.63
C VAL A 55 15.28 20.97 -43.09
N ASN A 56 14.89 22.21 -43.28
CA ASN A 56 15.60 23.36 -42.68
C ASN A 56 14.86 23.78 -41.41
N ILE A 57 15.57 23.79 -40.29
CA ILE A 57 15.07 24.26 -38.99
C ILE A 57 15.95 25.42 -38.54
N ASP A 58 15.40 26.63 -38.52
CA ASP A 58 16.09 27.86 -38.15
C ASP A 58 17.42 28.05 -38.88
N GLY A 59 17.49 27.68 -40.17
CA GLY A 59 18.69 27.82 -41.01
C GLY A 59 19.60 26.59 -41.01
N LYS A 60 19.42 25.62 -40.12
CA LYS A 60 20.18 24.36 -40.10
C LYS A 60 19.47 23.29 -40.91
N GLU A 61 20.20 22.56 -41.76
CA GLU A 61 19.63 21.58 -42.68
C GLU A 61 19.84 20.16 -42.18
N TYR A 62 18.75 19.34 -42.31
CA TYR A 62 18.70 17.94 -41.98
C TYR A 62 18.10 17.16 -43.16
N THR A 63 18.55 15.93 -43.39
CA THR A 63 18.03 15.06 -44.43
C THR A 63 17.12 13.98 -43.82
N ALA A 64 15.93 13.80 -44.39
CA ALA A 64 15.00 12.74 -44.05
C ALA A 64 14.70 11.84 -45.26
N ASN A 65 14.81 10.53 -45.12
CA ASN A 65 14.54 9.54 -46.19
C ASN A 65 13.06 9.15 -46.26
N LYS A 66 12.28 9.64 -45.30
CA LYS A 66 10.80 9.50 -45.24
C LYS A 66 10.19 10.86 -45.00
N ASN A 67 8.88 10.94 -45.06
CA ASN A 67 8.10 12.14 -44.77
C ASN A 67 7.98 12.41 -43.23
N GLU A 68 9.06 12.14 -42.51
CA GLU A 68 9.19 12.39 -41.08
C GLU A 68 10.65 12.66 -40.67
N LEU A 69 10.84 13.48 -39.64
CA LEU A 69 12.14 13.79 -39.03
C LEU A 69 12.01 13.78 -37.52
N ASP A 70 12.89 13.05 -36.85
CA ASP A 70 13.00 13.14 -35.39
C ASP A 70 13.56 14.51 -35.00
N ILE A 71 12.78 15.30 -34.28
CA ILE A 71 13.17 16.64 -33.83
C ILE A 71 13.44 16.71 -32.32
N PHE A 72 13.42 15.59 -31.63
CA PHE A 72 13.56 15.54 -30.18
C PHE A 72 14.88 16.15 -29.69
N GLU A 73 16.00 15.81 -30.34
CA GLU A 73 17.33 16.36 -30.05
C GLU A 73 17.65 17.63 -30.85
N ILE A 74 16.75 18.07 -31.71
CA ILE A 74 16.94 19.25 -32.55
C ILE A 74 16.27 20.49 -31.97
N CYS A 75 15.00 20.35 -31.53
CA CYS A 75 14.21 21.44 -30.98
C CYS A 75 14.30 21.48 -29.44
N THR A 76 15.50 21.75 -28.94
CA THR A 76 15.87 21.66 -27.50
C THR A 76 15.77 22.97 -26.72
N GLU A 77 15.49 24.09 -27.37
CA GLU A 77 15.30 25.38 -26.74
C GLU A 77 13.83 25.77 -26.67
N ARG A 78 13.45 26.59 -25.67
CA ARG A 78 12.08 27.11 -25.53
C ARG A 78 11.88 28.36 -26.40
N LYS A 79 11.52 28.10 -27.66
CA LYS A 79 11.25 29.15 -28.64
C LYS A 79 10.30 28.67 -29.73
N GLU A 80 10.00 29.52 -30.66
CA GLU A 80 9.39 29.16 -31.93
C GLU A 80 10.47 28.81 -32.94
N TYR A 81 10.33 27.61 -33.54
CA TYR A 81 11.21 27.13 -34.61
C TYR A 81 10.53 27.33 -35.96
N LYS A 82 11.24 27.95 -36.90
CA LYS A 82 10.81 28.06 -38.29
C LYS A 82 11.32 26.87 -39.07
N ILE A 83 10.41 26.08 -39.58
CA ILE A 83 10.70 24.81 -40.26
C ILE A 83 10.29 24.92 -41.73
N ARG A 84 11.18 24.58 -42.65
CA ARG A 84 10.89 24.49 -44.08
C ARG A 84 11.34 23.14 -44.60
N VAL A 85 10.46 22.46 -45.36
CA VAL A 85 10.74 21.16 -45.92
C VAL A 85 10.70 21.22 -47.42
N ARG A 86 11.72 20.63 -48.06
CA ARG A 86 11.82 20.48 -49.51
C ARG A 86 11.98 19.02 -49.91
N ALA A 87 11.21 18.56 -50.84
CA ALA A 87 11.37 17.23 -51.42
C ALA A 87 12.32 17.23 -52.60
N TYR A 88 13.11 16.19 -52.77
CA TYR A 88 13.91 15.96 -53.96
C TYR A 88 13.97 14.50 -54.34
N GLY A 89 14.16 14.23 -55.64
CA GLY A 89 14.22 12.87 -56.18
C GLY A 89 14.57 12.82 -57.64
N LYS A 90 14.96 11.67 -58.17
CA LYS A 90 15.36 11.48 -59.58
C LYS A 90 14.28 11.85 -60.57
N LYS A 91 13.01 11.77 -60.17
CA LYS A 91 11.84 11.97 -61.04
C LYS A 91 11.07 13.25 -60.78
N ILE A 92 11.50 14.06 -59.82
CA ILE A 92 10.87 15.33 -59.45
C ILE A 92 11.92 16.46 -59.42
N LYS A 93 11.50 17.66 -59.86
CA LYS A 93 12.27 18.87 -59.50
C LYS A 93 12.10 19.12 -58.00
N THR A 94 13.09 19.75 -57.37
CA THR A 94 13.01 20.14 -55.97
C THR A 94 11.69 20.86 -55.74
N THR A 95 10.83 20.28 -54.88
CA THR A 95 9.49 20.78 -54.60
C THR A 95 9.45 21.25 -53.16
N ASP A 96 8.97 22.46 -52.96
CA ASP A 96 8.73 22.99 -51.61
C ASP A 96 7.52 22.30 -50.99
N ALA A 97 7.70 21.60 -49.85
CA ALA A 97 6.62 20.95 -49.11
C ALA A 97 5.91 21.91 -48.16
N GLY A 98 6.47 23.10 -47.92
CA GLY A 98 5.85 24.16 -47.15
C GLY A 98 6.68 24.58 -45.92
N GLU A 99 6.12 25.54 -45.20
CA GLU A 99 6.67 26.04 -43.98
C GLU A 99 5.77 25.72 -42.78
N TYR A 100 6.37 25.50 -41.64
CA TYR A 100 5.69 25.20 -40.37
C TYR A 100 6.38 25.91 -39.22
N VAL A 101 5.62 26.45 -38.26
CA VAL A 101 6.15 27.02 -37.03
C VAL A 101 5.83 26.08 -35.87
N TYR A 102 6.88 25.57 -35.23
CA TYR A 102 6.78 24.72 -34.06
C TYR A 102 7.19 25.47 -32.81
N SER A 103 6.33 25.53 -31.80
CA SER A 103 6.61 26.22 -30.55
C SER A 103 6.78 25.23 -29.40
N THR A 104 7.89 25.34 -28.71
CA THR A 104 8.18 24.65 -27.44
C THR A 104 7.85 25.48 -26.22
N ASN A 105 7.35 26.73 -26.41
CA ASN A 105 6.98 27.62 -25.32
C ASN A 105 5.74 27.13 -24.54
N CYS A 106 5.84 27.13 -23.20
CA CYS A 106 4.72 26.81 -22.30
C CYS A 106 4.68 27.85 -21.13
N PRO A 107 4.26 29.08 -21.40
CA PRO A 107 4.26 30.16 -20.42
C PRO A 107 3.34 29.79 -19.22
N GLY A 108 3.87 29.96 -17.99
CA GLY A 108 3.13 29.68 -16.77
C GLY A 108 2.98 28.20 -16.39
N ALA A 109 3.57 27.27 -17.15
CA ALA A 109 3.57 25.85 -16.77
C ALA A 109 4.52 25.54 -15.61
N PHE A 110 5.61 26.30 -15.49
CA PHE A 110 6.65 26.06 -14.50
C PHE A 110 6.66 27.08 -13.36
N GLY A 111 6.87 26.58 -12.14
CA GLY A 111 7.28 27.32 -10.96
C GLY A 111 8.74 27.04 -10.62
N TYR A 112 9.37 27.91 -9.88
CA TYR A 112 10.77 27.73 -9.48
C TYR A 112 11.07 28.41 -8.14
N LYS A 113 12.14 27.94 -7.46
CA LYS A 113 12.70 28.53 -6.26
C LYS A 113 14.23 28.49 -6.34
N ASN A 114 14.93 29.37 -5.62
CA ASN A 114 16.38 29.27 -5.52
C ASN A 114 16.81 27.98 -4.81
N THR A 115 17.94 27.40 -5.21
CA THR A 115 18.66 26.39 -4.44
C THR A 115 19.09 26.97 -3.08
N THR A 116 19.31 26.07 -2.10
CA THR A 116 19.71 26.49 -0.74
C THR A 116 21.04 27.24 -0.69
N ASP A 117 21.94 26.93 -1.62
CA ASP A 117 23.25 27.57 -1.79
C ASP A 117 23.22 28.79 -2.73
N GLY A 118 22.07 29.09 -3.34
CA GLY A 118 21.88 30.19 -4.25
C GLY A 118 22.50 30.01 -5.67
N SER A 119 23.11 28.84 -5.95
CA SER A 119 23.83 28.57 -7.21
C SER A 119 22.92 28.41 -8.43
N GLY A 120 21.63 28.15 -8.22
CA GLY A 120 20.70 27.90 -9.32
C GLY A 120 19.24 27.86 -8.89
N LEU A 121 18.42 27.29 -9.76
CA LEU A 121 16.98 27.17 -9.56
C LEU A 121 16.56 25.69 -9.45
N VAL A 122 15.62 25.44 -8.55
CA VAL A 122 14.85 24.19 -8.44
C VAL A 122 13.52 24.40 -9.14
N LEU A 123 13.24 23.61 -10.19
CA LEU A 123 12.04 23.74 -11.00
C LEU A 123 10.96 22.74 -10.57
N THR A 124 9.70 23.16 -10.68
CA THR A 124 8.51 22.32 -10.53
C THR A 124 7.46 22.68 -11.58
N VAL A 125 6.50 21.80 -11.84
CA VAL A 125 5.32 22.12 -12.62
C VAL A 125 4.33 22.88 -11.73
N ALA A 126 3.97 24.08 -12.14
CA ALA A 126 2.99 24.92 -11.44
C ALA A 126 1.56 24.67 -11.98
N ASP A 127 1.45 24.39 -13.28
CA ASP A 127 0.18 24.14 -13.93
C ASP A 127 0.35 23.03 -14.99
N LYS A 128 -0.20 21.85 -14.72
CA LYS A 128 -0.10 20.66 -15.58
C LYS A 128 -0.83 20.83 -16.91
N GLU A 129 -1.93 21.56 -16.92
CA GLU A 129 -2.76 21.75 -18.12
C GLU A 129 -2.06 22.62 -19.17
N LYS A 130 -1.09 23.41 -18.75
CA LYS A 130 -0.28 24.21 -19.64
C LYS A 130 0.94 23.48 -20.22
N LEU A 131 1.20 22.25 -19.81
CA LEU A 131 2.29 21.47 -20.37
C LEU A 131 1.93 20.98 -21.79
N PRO A 132 2.81 21.16 -22.77
CA PRO A 132 2.66 20.52 -24.09
C PRO A 132 2.93 19.02 -23.96
N LYS A 133 2.58 18.25 -24.98
CA LYS A 133 2.94 16.82 -25.06
C LYS A 133 4.46 16.65 -25.06
N ASN A 134 5.17 17.49 -25.80
CA ASN A 134 6.62 17.51 -25.92
C ASN A 134 7.17 18.65 -25.06
N VAL A 135 7.72 18.34 -23.91
CA VAL A 135 8.21 19.31 -22.92
C VAL A 135 9.69 19.56 -23.11
N VAL A 136 10.07 20.84 -23.24
CA VAL A 136 11.46 21.28 -23.11
C VAL A 136 11.60 22.00 -21.78
N ILE A 137 12.42 21.44 -20.87
CA ILE A 137 12.73 22.06 -19.59
C ILE A 137 13.74 23.21 -19.87
N PRO A 138 13.51 24.43 -19.35
CA PRO A 138 14.41 25.53 -19.57
C PRO A 138 15.79 25.30 -18.89
N SER A 139 16.88 25.59 -19.58
CA SER A 139 18.24 25.57 -18.99
C SER A 139 18.47 26.72 -18.02
N GLU A 140 17.76 27.83 -18.20
CA GLU A 140 17.80 28.99 -17.31
C GLU A 140 16.46 29.70 -17.22
N ILE A 141 16.25 30.48 -16.17
CA ILE A 141 15.09 31.36 -15.98
C ILE A 141 15.62 32.68 -15.41
N ASN A 142 15.35 33.78 -16.08
CA ASN A 142 15.81 35.14 -15.71
C ASN A 142 17.34 35.21 -15.48
N GLY A 143 18.13 34.57 -16.34
CA GLY A 143 19.59 34.53 -16.28
C GLY A 143 20.18 33.64 -15.18
N LYS A 144 19.35 32.86 -14.47
CA LYS A 144 19.81 31.88 -13.49
C LYS A 144 19.63 30.45 -14.02
N PRO A 145 20.66 29.57 -13.90
CA PRO A 145 20.57 28.21 -14.39
C PRO A 145 19.54 27.38 -13.61
N VAL A 146 18.80 26.55 -14.31
CA VAL A 146 17.97 25.52 -13.72
C VAL A 146 18.84 24.28 -13.45
N THR A 147 19.14 24.01 -12.17
CA THR A 147 20.11 22.97 -11.77
C THR A 147 19.46 21.72 -11.21
N SER A 148 18.17 21.77 -10.87
CA SER A 148 17.48 20.62 -10.34
C SER A 148 15.97 20.63 -10.58
N LEU A 149 15.37 19.43 -10.64
CA LEU A 149 13.92 19.24 -10.49
C LEU A 149 13.57 18.99 -9.04
N ASN A 150 12.45 19.56 -8.60
CA ASN A 150 11.91 19.33 -7.28
C ASN A 150 11.41 17.86 -7.15
N MET A 151 11.30 17.38 -5.92
CA MET A 151 10.56 16.14 -5.65
C MET A 151 9.14 16.27 -6.24
N ARG A 152 8.71 15.23 -6.98
CA ARG A 152 7.39 15.17 -7.63
C ARG A 152 7.14 16.29 -8.67
N ALA A 153 8.19 16.84 -9.29
CA ALA A 153 8.05 17.98 -10.19
C ALA A 153 7.02 17.78 -11.31
N PHE A 154 6.97 16.61 -11.93
CA PHE A 154 6.00 16.21 -12.96
C PHE A 154 5.07 15.06 -12.48
N PHE A 155 4.79 15.00 -11.20
CA PHE A 155 3.96 13.93 -10.62
C PHE A 155 2.60 13.82 -11.31
N GLN A 156 2.31 12.63 -11.93
CA GLN A 156 1.05 12.36 -12.63
C GLN A 156 0.74 13.38 -13.75
N CYS A 157 1.75 13.82 -14.48
CA CYS A 157 1.56 14.60 -15.71
C CYS A 157 1.26 13.64 -16.87
N GLU A 158 -0.01 13.25 -17.01
CA GLU A 158 -0.44 12.23 -17.99
C GLU A 158 -0.48 12.74 -19.43
N ASN A 159 -0.48 14.05 -19.66
CA ASN A 159 -0.55 14.67 -20.98
C ASN A 159 0.80 14.70 -21.72
N ILE A 160 1.93 14.52 -21.00
CA ILE A 160 3.27 14.58 -21.59
C ILE A 160 3.68 13.25 -22.22
N THR A 161 4.34 13.33 -23.38
CA THR A 161 4.81 12.17 -24.15
C THR A 161 6.31 12.16 -24.35
N SER A 162 6.95 13.33 -24.36
CA SER A 162 8.40 13.43 -24.35
C SER A 162 8.89 14.58 -23.47
N VAL A 163 10.08 14.41 -22.89
CA VAL A 163 10.72 15.43 -22.04
C VAL A 163 12.19 15.55 -22.39
N TYR A 164 12.61 16.76 -22.80
CA TYR A 164 14.01 17.12 -22.93
C TYR A 164 14.49 17.81 -21.66
N ILE A 165 15.48 17.23 -20.98
CA ILE A 165 16.09 17.76 -19.75
C ILE A 165 17.47 18.32 -20.10
N PRO A 166 17.73 19.63 -19.90
CA PRO A 166 18.99 20.27 -20.30
C PRO A 166 20.17 19.86 -19.42
N ASP A 167 21.38 19.96 -19.96
CA ASP A 167 22.62 19.59 -19.24
C ASP A 167 22.94 20.51 -18.05
N SER A 168 22.31 21.69 -17.96
CA SER A 168 22.42 22.52 -16.75
C SER A 168 21.87 21.84 -15.49
N LEU A 169 21.08 20.78 -15.66
CA LEU A 169 20.39 20.10 -14.58
C LEU A 169 21.20 18.90 -14.10
N THR A 170 21.64 18.92 -12.84
CA THR A 170 22.49 17.88 -12.24
C THR A 170 21.75 16.98 -11.25
N LYS A 171 20.50 17.32 -10.90
CA LYS A 171 19.70 16.57 -9.91
C LYS A 171 18.25 16.42 -10.35
N LEU A 172 17.76 15.18 -10.32
CA LEU A 172 16.33 14.85 -10.39
C LEU A 172 15.81 14.57 -8.98
N GLY A 173 14.73 15.24 -8.59
CA GLY A 173 14.07 14.94 -7.31
C GLY A 173 13.40 13.58 -7.33
N SER A 174 13.26 12.95 -6.17
CA SER A 174 12.52 11.68 -6.05
C SER A 174 11.10 11.82 -6.62
N SER A 175 10.62 10.77 -7.30
CA SER A 175 9.31 10.76 -7.95
C SER A 175 9.11 11.88 -9.00
N ALA A 176 10.17 12.41 -9.59
CA ALA A 176 10.07 13.57 -10.49
C ALA A 176 9.07 13.39 -11.62
N PHE A 177 9.01 12.20 -12.24
CA PHE A 177 8.08 11.81 -13.30
C PHE A 177 7.17 10.65 -12.89
N PHE A 178 6.86 10.53 -11.60
CA PHE A 178 6.00 9.46 -11.08
C PHE A 178 4.65 9.43 -11.78
N SER A 179 4.28 8.27 -12.35
CA SER A 179 3.01 8.03 -13.07
C SER A 179 2.77 8.99 -14.25
N CYS A 180 3.82 9.38 -14.95
CA CYS A 180 3.68 9.98 -16.27
C CYS A 180 3.41 8.87 -17.31
N VAL A 181 2.21 8.30 -17.23
CA VAL A 181 1.86 7.03 -17.91
C VAL A 181 1.98 7.06 -19.45
N ASN A 182 1.91 8.26 -20.04
CA ASN A 182 2.04 8.45 -21.49
C ASN A 182 3.45 8.89 -21.94
N LEU A 183 4.39 9.04 -21.02
CA LEU A 183 5.77 9.42 -21.33
C LEU A 183 6.46 8.30 -22.10
N GLU A 184 6.87 8.58 -23.35
CA GLU A 184 7.50 7.62 -24.27
C GLU A 184 9.00 7.83 -24.40
N ARG A 185 9.48 9.09 -24.31
CA ARG A 185 10.87 9.48 -24.51
C ARG A 185 11.34 10.48 -23.46
N VAL A 186 12.54 10.27 -22.93
CA VAL A 186 13.22 11.21 -22.03
C VAL A 186 14.68 11.33 -22.44
N ARG A 187 15.16 12.58 -22.56
CA ARG A 187 16.59 12.86 -22.63
C ARG A 187 17.06 13.27 -21.25
N LEU A 188 17.99 12.51 -20.70
CA LEU A 188 18.64 12.82 -19.41
C LEU A 188 19.86 13.72 -19.58
N PRO A 189 20.19 14.59 -18.59
CA PRO A 189 21.42 15.41 -18.64
C PRO A 189 22.66 14.53 -18.58
N SER A 190 23.72 14.91 -19.32
CA SER A 190 24.99 14.17 -19.41
C SER A 190 25.71 13.99 -18.07
N ASP A 191 25.62 15.00 -17.18
CA ASP A 191 26.35 15.03 -15.89
C ASP A 191 25.53 14.49 -14.72
N LEU A 192 24.39 13.84 -14.98
CA LEU A 192 23.54 13.29 -13.94
C LEU A 192 24.23 12.10 -13.25
N GLN A 193 24.48 12.21 -11.93
CA GLN A 193 25.16 11.19 -11.14
C GLN A 193 24.22 10.19 -10.50
N THR A 194 22.94 10.54 -10.30
CA THR A 194 21.97 9.72 -9.56
C THR A 194 20.57 9.81 -10.17
N LEU A 195 19.96 8.68 -10.41
CA LEU A 195 18.52 8.56 -10.59
C LEU A 195 17.88 8.30 -9.22
N ALA A 196 17.16 9.31 -8.74
CA ALA A 196 16.53 9.25 -7.41
C ALA A 196 15.30 8.34 -7.39
N SER A 197 14.94 7.84 -6.21
CA SER A 197 13.87 6.86 -6.02
C SER A 197 12.57 7.27 -6.72
N LEU A 198 11.93 6.29 -7.39
CA LEU A 198 10.64 6.41 -8.05
C LEU A 198 10.59 7.48 -9.16
N SER A 199 11.75 7.92 -9.69
CA SER A 199 11.80 9.05 -10.64
C SER A 199 10.96 8.82 -11.89
N PHE A 200 10.88 7.60 -12.40
CA PHE A 200 10.09 7.20 -13.56
C PHE A 200 9.11 6.05 -13.21
N PHE A 201 8.74 5.92 -11.93
CA PHE A 201 7.77 4.91 -11.52
C PHE A 201 6.49 4.99 -12.34
N ASN A 202 6.03 3.83 -12.87
CA ASN A 202 4.78 3.71 -13.61
C ASN A 202 4.71 4.58 -14.90
N CYS A 203 5.86 4.84 -15.54
CA CYS A 203 5.92 5.42 -16.89
C CYS A 203 5.69 4.32 -17.92
N LYS A 204 4.43 3.84 -18.04
CA LYS A 204 4.07 2.61 -18.78
C LYS A 204 4.47 2.61 -20.25
N LYS A 205 4.50 3.78 -20.91
CA LYS A 205 4.84 3.90 -22.33
C LYS A 205 6.31 4.22 -22.59
N LEU A 206 7.13 4.37 -21.56
CA LEU A 206 8.57 4.60 -21.72
C LEU A 206 9.21 3.36 -22.37
N LYS A 207 9.73 3.52 -23.62
CA LYS A 207 10.25 2.41 -24.41
C LYS A 207 11.74 2.24 -24.26
N ASN A 208 12.48 3.36 -24.34
CA ASN A 208 13.94 3.40 -24.26
C ASN A 208 14.33 4.62 -23.42
N ILE A 209 15.43 4.50 -22.72
CA ILE A 209 16.06 5.59 -22.00
C ILE A 209 17.58 5.40 -22.04
N GLU A 210 18.30 6.41 -22.54
CA GLU A 210 19.75 6.42 -22.53
C GLU A 210 20.23 6.93 -21.18
N LEU A 211 21.03 6.13 -20.49
CA LEU A 211 21.60 6.49 -19.19
C LEU A 211 22.95 7.23 -19.42
N PRO A 212 23.19 8.34 -18.69
CA PRO A 212 24.46 9.08 -18.83
C PRO A 212 25.67 8.20 -18.46
N SER A 213 26.73 8.29 -19.23
CA SER A 213 27.97 7.52 -19.02
C SER A 213 28.65 7.79 -17.66
N GLY A 214 28.32 8.89 -17.00
CA GLY A 214 28.80 9.27 -15.66
C GLY A 214 27.90 8.84 -14.50
N LEU A 215 26.77 8.17 -14.75
CA LEU A 215 25.80 7.79 -13.73
C LEU A 215 26.40 6.81 -12.72
N LYS A 216 26.32 7.14 -11.41
CA LYS A 216 26.89 6.36 -10.30
C LYS A 216 25.87 5.52 -9.58
N LYS A 217 24.61 5.98 -9.54
CA LYS A 217 23.59 5.40 -8.67
C LYS A 217 22.21 5.36 -9.31
N ILE A 218 21.54 4.21 -9.17
CA ILE A 218 20.12 4.03 -9.49
C ILE A 218 19.41 3.58 -8.21
N ASP A 219 18.50 4.41 -7.70
CA ASP A 219 17.76 4.18 -6.46
C ASP A 219 16.53 3.26 -6.65
N SER A 220 15.82 2.99 -5.56
CA SER A 220 14.66 2.09 -5.53
C SER A 220 13.52 2.57 -6.41
N GLY A 221 12.92 1.65 -7.17
CA GLY A 221 11.70 1.86 -7.94
C GLY A 221 11.84 2.86 -9.10
N VAL A 222 13.07 3.20 -9.55
CA VAL A 222 13.27 4.22 -10.59
C VAL A 222 12.45 3.94 -11.83
N PHE A 223 12.46 2.72 -12.34
CA PHE A 223 11.70 2.28 -13.52
C PHE A 223 10.60 1.27 -13.18
N GLU A 224 10.28 1.07 -11.90
CA GLU A 224 9.23 0.14 -11.48
C GLU A 224 7.94 0.43 -12.25
N LYS A 225 7.34 -0.62 -12.85
CA LYS A 225 6.13 -0.57 -13.71
C LYS A 225 6.32 0.16 -15.05
N CYS A 226 7.54 0.28 -15.54
CA CYS A 226 7.80 0.72 -16.92
C CYS A 226 7.62 -0.45 -17.89
N THR A 227 6.38 -0.90 -18.08
CA THR A 227 6.06 -2.14 -18.80
C THR A 227 6.43 -2.17 -20.28
N SER A 228 6.62 -0.99 -20.92
CA SER A 228 7.05 -0.88 -22.32
C SER A 228 8.56 -0.74 -22.49
N LEU A 229 9.34 -0.64 -21.41
CA LEU A 229 10.80 -0.51 -21.46
C LEU A 229 11.40 -1.84 -21.93
N GLN A 230 12.02 -1.84 -23.13
CA GLN A 230 12.48 -3.07 -23.77
C GLN A 230 13.96 -3.36 -23.53
N GLU A 231 14.77 -2.31 -23.54
CA GLU A 231 16.21 -2.39 -23.40
C GLU A 231 16.71 -1.31 -22.46
N ILE A 232 17.71 -1.62 -21.66
CA ILE A 232 18.44 -0.66 -20.85
C ILE A 232 19.90 -1.08 -20.73
N GLU A 233 20.79 -0.18 -21.11
CA GLU A 233 22.24 -0.35 -20.93
C GLU A 233 22.68 0.37 -19.67
N LEU A 234 23.22 -0.38 -18.72
CA LEU A 234 23.76 0.18 -17.48
C LEU A 234 25.20 0.64 -17.73
N PRO A 235 25.54 1.92 -17.42
CA PRO A 235 26.87 2.42 -17.71
C PRO A 235 27.95 1.83 -16.79
N ASP A 236 29.16 1.64 -17.29
CA ASP A 236 30.30 1.12 -16.53
C ASP A 236 30.63 1.94 -15.28
N SER A 237 30.29 3.23 -15.29
CA SER A 237 30.47 4.10 -14.13
C SER A 237 29.61 3.77 -12.92
N LEU A 238 28.59 2.88 -13.08
CA LEU A 238 27.62 2.57 -12.03
C LEU A 238 28.28 1.80 -10.88
N THR A 239 28.11 2.29 -9.66
CA THR A 239 28.67 1.68 -8.44
C THR A 239 27.58 1.16 -7.49
N SER A 240 26.36 1.69 -7.59
CA SER A 240 25.25 1.31 -6.72
C SER A 240 23.97 1.13 -7.53
N LEU A 241 23.35 -0.03 -7.40
CA LEU A 241 22.10 -0.37 -8.09
C LEU A 241 21.10 -0.99 -7.11
N ASN A 242 19.93 -0.41 -7.03
CA ASN A 242 18.80 -1.03 -6.36
C ASN A 242 18.01 -1.86 -7.39
N LEU A 243 17.99 -3.20 -7.24
CA LEU A 243 17.35 -4.09 -8.21
C LEU A 243 15.86 -3.88 -8.34
N ARG A 244 15.18 -3.40 -7.27
CA ARG A 244 13.77 -3.00 -7.33
C ARG A 244 13.52 -1.86 -8.34
N ALA A 245 14.57 -1.21 -8.83
CA ALA A 245 14.43 -0.22 -9.90
C ALA A 245 13.75 -0.78 -11.15
N PHE A 246 13.81 -2.08 -11.37
CA PHE A 246 13.26 -2.77 -12.55
C PHE A 246 12.07 -3.69 -12.23
N ASP A 247 11.47 -3.54 -11.06
CA ASP A 247 10.30 -4.34 -10.69
C ASP A 247 9.14 -4.09 -11.66
N GLU A 248 8.44 -5.16 -12.07
CA GLU A 248 7.36 -5.12 -13.06
C GLU A 248 7.76 -4.47 -14.44
N CYS A 249 9.06 -4.50 -14.82
CA CYS A 249 9.53 -4.10 -16.15
C CYS A 249 9.44 -5.28 -17.13
N GLU A 250 8.24 -5.66 -17.51
CA GLU A 250 7.95 -6.86 -18.30
C GLU A 250 8.59 -6.85 -19.72
N GLY A 251 8.92 -5.68 -20.23
CA GLY A 251 9.56 -5.51 -21.53
C GLY A 251 11.02 -5.90 -21.56
N ILE A 252 11.75 -5.72 -20.45
CA ILE A 252 13.19 -6.01 -20.36
C ILE A 252 13.40 -7.51 -20.24
N LYS A 253 14.07 -8.12 -21.24
CA LYS A 253 14.34 -9.57 -21.27
C LYS A 253 15.73 -9.92 -20.77
N ARG A 254 16.68 -9.01 -20.89
CA ARG A 254 18.08 -9.20 -20.50
C ARG A 254 18.61 -7.97 -19.77
N ILE A 255 19.43 -8.22 -18.73
CA ILE A 255 20.18 -7.15 -18.07
C ILE A 255 21.60 -7.63 -17.76
N GLU A 256 22.57 -6.74 -17.91
CA GLU A 256 23.96 -6.96 -17.53
C GLU A 256 24.35 -5.99 -16.42
N ILE A 257 24.80 -6.52 -15.28
CA ILE A 257 25.28 -5.75 -14.13
C ILE A 257 26.75 -5.39 -14.38
N PRO A 258 27.11 -4.08 -14.43
CA PRO A 258 28.44 -3.64 -14.77
C PRO A 258 29.55 -4.04 -13.79
N GLN A 259 30.80 -3.97 -14.28
CA GLN A 259 32.02 -4.36 -13.57
C GLN A 259 32.19 -3.64 -12.21
N PHE A 260 31.87 -2.37 -12.11
CA PHE A 260 32.17 -1.54 -10.94
C PHE A 260 31.00 -1.44 -9.94
N VAL A 261 29.92 -2.19 -10.13
CA VAL A 261 28.83 -2.25 -9.16
C VAL A 261 29.31 -2.94 -7.88
N GLU A 262 29.35 -2.18 -6.79
CA GLU A 262 29.77 -2.64 -5.45
C GLU A 262 28.60 -2.90 -4.53
N TYR A 263 27.45 -2.21 -4.76
CA TYR A 263 26.27 -2.28 -3.92
C TYR A 263 25.04 -2.69 -4.75
N LEU A 264 24.56 -3.91 -4.52
CA LEU A 264 23.28 -4.42 -5.00
C LEU A 264 22.34 -4.61 -3.81
N THR A 265 21.13 -4.13 -3.93
CA THR A 265 20.06 -4.57 -3.00
C THR A 265 19.39 -5.81 -3.56
N SER A 266 19.00 -6.72 -2.67
CA SER A 266 18.28 -7.93 -3.11
C SER A 266 16.90 -7.57 -3.62
N HIS A 267 16.52 -8.14 -4.75
CA HIS A 267 15.18 -8.19 -5.32
C HIS A 267 15.18 -9.10 -6.54
N ALA A 268 14.05 -9.73 -6.89
CA ALA A 268 13.98 -10.52 -8.10
C ALA A 268 14.09 -9.66 -9.36
N LEU A 269 14.79 -10.19 -10.34
CA LEU A 269 14.81 -9.65 -11.70
C LEU A 269 14.04 -10.63 -12.61
N ASN A 270 12.77 -10.32 -12.93
CA ASN A 270 11.90 -11.18 -13.75
C ASN A 270 12.30 -11.15 -15.24
N MET A 271 13.58 -11.38 -15.52
CA MET A 271 14.19 -11.33 -16.84
C MET A 271 14.63 -12.73 -17.28
N GLU A 272 14.61 -12.95 -18.59
CA GLU A 272 15.01 -14.24 -19.18
C GLU A 272 16.50 -14.50 -19.01
N GLU A 273 17.30 -13.43 -19.01
CA GLU A 273 18.77 -13.52 -18.87
C GLU A 273 19.29 -12.43 -17.93
N VAL A 274 19.92 -12.84 -16.84
CA VAL A 274 20.56 -11.96 -15.85
C VAL A 274 22.06 -12.26 -15.81
N ILE A 275 22.88 -11.28 -16.20
CA ILE A 275 24.33 -11.41 -16.33
C ILE A 275 25.00 -10.45 -15.36
N VAL A 276 26.11 -10.85 -14.81
CA VAL A 276 27.07 -9.99 -14.10
C VAL A 276 28.37 -9.99 -14.87
N HIS A 277 28.93 -8.79 -15.14
CA HIS A 277 30.22 -8.66 -15.84
C HIS A 277 31.28 -9.55 -15.19
N PRO A 278 32.07 -10.34 -15.95
CA PRO A 278 33.01 -11.31 -15.38
C PRO A 278 34.03 -10.73 -14.40
N ASP A 279 34.46 -9.47 -14.64
CA ASP A 279 35.41 -8.76 -13.80
C ASP A 279 34.76 -8.02 -12.60
N ASN A 280 33.46 -8.17 -12.37
CA ASN A 280 32.84 -7.58 -11.17
C ASN A 280 33.44 -8.24 -9.93
N SER A 281 33.93 -7.42 -8.98
CA SER A 281 34.69 -7.90 -7.82
C SER A 281 33.79 -8.46 -6.70
N LYS A 282 32.49 -8.19 -6.69
CA LYS A 282 31.57 -8.49 -5.60
C LYS A 282 30.55 -9.57 -5.93
N TYR A 283 30.13 -9.64 -7.19
CA TYR A 283 29.02 -10.48 -7.63
C TYR A 283 29.39 -11.31 -8.86
N TYR A 284 28.63 -12.36 -9.10
CA TYR A 284 28.70 -13.17 -10.34
C TYR A 284 27.31 -13.74 -10.63
N SER A 285 27.06 -14.14 -11.86
CA SER A 285 25.83 -14.81 -12.26
C SER A 285 26.06 -16.29 -12.51
N LEU A 286 25.12 -17.12 -12.05
CA LEU A 286 25.09 -18.57 -12.27
C LEU A 286 23.65 -19.06 -12.24
N ASP A 287 23.24 -19.91 -13.18
CA ASP A 287 21.91 -20.49 -13.28
C ASP A 287 20.78 -19.43 -13.24
N ASN A 288 21.02 -18.30 -13.91
CA ASN A 288 20.17 -17.12 -13.94
C ASN A 288 19.91 -16.48 -12.55
N CYS A 289 20.81 -16.70 -11.60
CA CYS A 289 20.85 -16.03 -10.30
C CYS A 289 22.05 -15.09 -10.21
N ILE A 290 21.95 -14.03 -9.43
CA ILE A 290 23.08 -13.22 -8.98
C ILE A 290 23.50 -13.71 -7.61
N LEU A 291 24.77 -14.06 -7.44
CA LEU A 291 25.35 -14.49 -6.19
C LEU A 291 26.44 -13.52 -5.72
N ARG A 292 26.55 -13.36 -4.41
CA ARG A 292 27.62 -12.59 -3.80
C ARG A 292 28.88 -13.47 -3.66
N LYS A 293 30.03 -12.97 -4.15
CA LYS A 293 31.30 -13.74 -4.18
C LYS A 293 31.86 -14.10 -2.79
N SER A 294 31.57 -13.31 -1.75
CA SER A 294 32.11 -13.51 -0.41
C SER A 294 31.57 -14.75 0.30
N ASP A 295 30.33 -15.15 0.00
CA ASP A 295 29.60 -16.17 0.77
C ASP A 295 28.60 -16.99 -0.06
N ASN A 296 28.55 -16.76 -1.36
CA ASN A 296 27.63 -17.43 -2.29
C ASN A 296 26.15 -17.32 -1.94
N VAL A 297 25.75 -16.23 -1.27
CA VAL A 297 24.33 -15.93 -1.02
C VAL A 297 23.69 -15.44 -2.31
N ILE A 298 22.53 -15.99 -2.64
CA ILE A 298 21.72 -15.53 -3.77
C ILE A 298 21.12 -14.18 -3.44
N ILE A 299 21.40 -13.16 -4.27
CA ILE A 299 20.90 -11.78 -4.13
C ILE A 299 19.66 -11.55 -5.01
N SER A 300 19.58 -12.24 -6.15
CA SER A 300 18.48 -12.11 -7.09
C SER A 300 18.32 -13.35 -7.93
N GLY A 301 17.08 -13.73 -8.25
CA GLY A 301 16.76 -14.74 -9.24
C GLY A 301 16.00 -14.17 -10.42
N GLY A 302 16.33 -14.62 -11.63
CA GLY A 302 15.63 -14.32 -12.87
C GLY A 302 14.41 -15.21 -13.11
N GLN A 303 13.78 -15.06 -14.29
CA GLN A 303 12.51 -15.74 -14.64
C GLN A 303 12.61 -17.27 -14.66
N TYR A 304 13.74 -17.83 -15.07
CA TYR A 304 13.96 -19.29 -15.24
C TYR A 304 15.06 -19.81 -14.32
N SER A 305 15.28 -19.17 -13.20
CA SER A 305 16.34 -19.54 -12.26
C SER A 305 16.17 -20.94 -11.70
N THR A 306 17.30 -21.61 -11.53
CA THR A 306 17.42 -22.75 -10.63
C THR A 306 18.41 -22.41 -9.52
N ILE A 307 18.27 -23.03 -8.36
CA ILE A 307 19.16 -22.74 -7.22
C ILE A 307 20.52 -23.41 -7.47
N PRO A 308 21.62 -22.63 -7.63
CA PRO A 308 22.93 -23.19 -7.88
C PRO A 308 23.45 -24.05 -6.72
N LYS A 309 24.11 -25.15 -7.03
CA LYS A 309 24.70 -26.06 -6.00
C LYS A 309 25.77 -25.41 -5.12
N VAL A 310 26.38 -24.33 -5.57
CA VAL A 310 27.38 -23.58 -4.80
C VAL A 310 26.75 -22.57 -3.83
N ALA A 311 25.46 -22.29 -3.99
CA ALA A 311 24.76 -21.33 -3.13
C ALA A 311 24.68 -21.84 -1.69
N THR A 312 24.82 -20.94 -0.73
CA THR A 312 24.78 -21.26 0.71
C THR A 312 23.48 -20.82 1.37
N ALA A 313 22.86 -19.75 0.84
CA ALA A 313 21.60 -19.21 1.33
C ALA A 313 20.84 -18.49 0.21
N ILE A 314 19.54 -18.36 0.38
CA ILE A 314 18.69 -17.46 -0.40
C ILE A 314 18.55 -16.17 0.42
N GLY A 315 19.02 -15.06 -0.14
CA GLY A 315 19.02 -13.76 0.51
C GLY A 315 17.60 -13.19 0.70
N GLU A 316 17.50 -12.11 1.47
CA GLU A 316 16.24 -11.37 1.62
C GLU A 316 15.73 -10.91 0.25
N ASP A 317 14.43 -11.03 0.02
CA ASP A 317 13.72 -10.60 -1.20
C ASP A 317 14.32 -11.15 -2.54
N ALA A 318 15.19 -12.13 -2.51
CA ALA A 318 15.94 -12.59 -3.71
C ALA A 318 15.04 -13.07 -4.86
N PHE A 319 13.85 -13.59 -4.58
CA PHE A 319 12.82 -13.99 -5.54
C PHE A 319 11.49 -13.26 -5.27
N ASN A 320 11.53 -12.08 -4.65
CA ASN A 320 10.33 -11.29 -4.36
C ASN A 320 9.64 -10.87 -5.66
N GLY A 321 8.33 -11.17 -5.79
CA GLY A 321 7.57 -10.90 -7.02
C GLY A 321 7.93 -11.77 -8.22
N ASN A 322 8.74 -12.83 -8.04
CA ASN A 322 9.21 -13.68 -9.15
C ASN A 322 8.06 -14.43 -9.84
N THR A 323 8.18 -14.63 -11.14
CA THR A 323 7.16 -15.28 -11.98
C THR A 323 7.29 -16.81 -12.06
N LEU A 324 8.28 -17.41 -11.40
CA LEU A 324 8.45 -18.86 -11.29
C LEU A 324 7.19 -19.53 -10.74
N LYS A 325 6.81 -20.67 -11.33
CA LYS A 325 5.66 -21.47 -10.85
C LYS A 325 6.07 -22.57 -9.89
N GLN A 326 7.30 -23.03 -9.97
CA GLN A 326 7.87 -24.05 -9.12
C GLN A 326 9.34 -23.81 -8.90
N ILE A 327 9.85 -24.23 -7.74
CA ILE A 327 11.28 -24.19 -7.42
C ILE A 327 11.64 -25.30 -6.42
N THR A 328 12.85 -25.85 -6.56
CA THR A 328 13.46 -26.72 -5.56
C THR A 328 14.56 -25.98 -4.83
N VAL A 329 14.49 -25.93 -3.52
CA VAL A 329 15.53 -25.41 -2.63
C VAL A 329 16.35 -26.61 -2.16
N PRO A 330 17.57 -26.79 -2.69
CA PRO A 330 18.40 -27.96 -2.38
C PRO A 330 19.02 -27.89 -0.98
N GLY A 331 19.42 -29.03 -0.43
CA GLY A 331 19.91 -29.16 0.95
C GLY A 331 21.26 -28.49 1.26
N ASN A 332 21.95 -27.93 0.27
CA ASN A 332 23.11 -27.06 0.50
C ASN A 332 22.72 -25.66 0.99
N ILE A 333 21.48 -25.22 0.75
CA ILE A 333 20.96 -23.97 1.27
C ILE A 333 20.69 -24.14 2.78
N LYS A 334 21.32 -23.29 3.59
CA LYS A 334 21.15 -23.30 5.05
C LYS A 334 20.00 -22.40 5.49
N THR A 335 19.83 -21.27 4.84
CA THR A 335 18.85 -20.25 5.23
C THR A 335 18.05 -19.77 4.03
N ILE A 336 16.72 -19.69 4.20
CA ILE A 336 15.80 -18.98 3.30
C ILE A 336 15.47 -17.65 3.99
N GLY A 337 15.92 -16.53 3.39
CA GLY A 337 15.81 -15.19 3.96
C GLY A 337 14.37 -14.67 4.00
N ARG A 338 14.19 -13.57 4.74
CA ARG A 338 12.92 -12.86 4.80
C ARG A 338 12.51 -12.37 3.42
N GLY A 339 11.22 -12.48 3.09
CA GLY A 339 10.68 -12.04 1.80
C GLY A 339 11.20 -12.82 0.60
N ALA A 340 12.06 -13.84 0.79
CA ALA A 340 12.78 -14.52 -0.30
C ALA A 340 11.88 -14.89 -1.48
N PHE A 341 10.66 -15.31 -1.26
CA PHE A 341 9.65 -15.65 -2.27
C PHE A 341 8.38 -14.82 -2.15
N SER A 342 8.41 -13.70 -1.41
CA SER A 342 7.22 -12.88 -1.17
C SER A 342 6.58 -12.42 -2.50
N GLY A 343 5.25 -12.58 -2.64
CA GLY A 343 4.54 -12.22 -3.87
C GLY A 343 4.91 -13.03 -5.11
N ALA A 344 5.78 -14.05 -4.99
CA ALA A 344 6.13 -14.90 -6.12
C ALA A 344 4.93 -15.70 -6.62
N SER A 345 4.91 -15.97 -7.93
CA SER A 345 3.85 -16.74 -8.59
C SER A 345 3.92 -18.25 -8.31
N LEU A 346 4.65 -18.66 -7.26
CA LEU A 346 4.88 -20.06 -6.92
C LEU A 346 3.58 -20.79 -6.57
N ASN A 347 3.38 -21.94 -7.21
CA ASN A 347 2.37 -22.93 -6.86
C ASN A 347 2.96 -24.10 -6.07
N GLU A 348 4.23 -24.42 -6.35
CA GLU A 348 4.92 -25.59 -5.81
C GLU A 348 6.32 -25.18 -5.37
N ILE A 349 6.68 -25.61 -4.17
CA ILE A 349 8.03 -25.48 -3.64
C ILE A 349 8.43 -26.81 -2.97
N THR A 350 9.63 -27.28 -3.29
CA THR A 350 10.27 -28.38 -2.60
C THR A 350 11.43 -27.84 -1.79
N ILE A 351 11.44 -28.05 -0.48
CA ILE A 351 12.54 -27.70 0.40
C ILE A 351 13.19 -29.01 0.83
N GLU A 352 14.43 -29.22 0.38
CA GLU A 352 15.15 -30.45 0.70
C GLU A 352 15.71 -30.42 2.13
N ASN A 353 16.00 -31.60 2.63
CA ASN A 353 16.66 -31.78 3.93
C ASN A 353 18.07 -31.17 3.89
N GLY A 354 18.41 -30.34 4.86
CA GLY A 354 19.65 -29.56 4.93
C GLY A 354 19.41 -28.08 5.14
N VAL A 355 18.17 -27.57 4.83
CA VAL A 355 17.74 -26.22 5.20
C VAL A 355 17.50 -26.17 6.71
N GLU A 356 18.11 -25.20 7.40
CA GLU A 356 18.09 -25.07 8.86
C GLU A 356 17.17 -23.96 9.35
N GLU A 357 17.06 -22.85 8.58
CA GLU A 357 16.25 -21.69 8.94
C GLU A 357 15.35 -21.25 7.78
N ILE A 358 14.08 -20.96 8.08
CA ILE A 358 13.11 -20.38 7.15
C ILE A 358 12.59 -19.08 7.75
N GLY A 359 12.93 -17.96 7.11
CA GLY A 359 12.44 -16.63 7.44
C GLY A 359 10.97 -16.44 7.06
N ALA A 360 10.47 -15.21 7.16
CA ALA A 360 9.15 -14.80 6.67
C ALA A 360 9.13 -14.79 5.11
N ALA A 361 9.31 -15.96 4.50
CA ALA A 361 9.73 -16.08 3.12
C ALA A 361 8.60 -16.07 2.09
N PHE A 362 7.37 -16.51 2.46
CA PHE A 362 6.30 -16.83 1.52
C PHE A 362 5.10 -15.88 1.60
N TYR A 363 5.32 -14.65 2.05
CA TYR A 363 4.24 -13.66 2.14
C TYR A 363 3.54 -13.47 0.78
N SER A 364 2.21 -13.48 0.77
CA SER A 364 1.38 -13.32 -0.45
C SER A 364 1.64 -14.34 -1.57
N CYS A 365 2.10 -15.55 -1.26
CA CYS A 365 2.20 -16.67 -2.20
C CYS A 365 0.87 -17.44 -2.31
N ASN A 366 0.79 -18.38 -3.27
CA ASN A 366 -0.33 -19.30 -3.43
C ASN A 366 0.19 -20.73 -3.65
N LEU A 367 0.57 -21.39 -2.54
CA LEU A 367 1.19 -22.70 -2.55
C LEU A 367 0.14 -23.83 -2.43
N LYS A 368 0.23 -24.85 -3.26
CA LYS A 368 -0.58 -26.06 -3.11
C LYS A 368 -0.23 -26.81 -1.83
N LYS A 369 1.06 -26.85 -1.52
CA LYS A 369 1.61 -27.58 -0.37
C LYS A 369 2.90 -26.92 0.11
N LEU A 370 3.09 -26.93 1.44
CA LEU A 370 4.36 -26.56 2.08
C LEU A 370 4.75 -27.63 3.09
N VAL A 371 5.90 -28.27 2.89
CA VAL A 371 6.46 -29.26 3.81
C VAL A 371 7.71 -28.69 4.46
N ILE A 372 7.75 -28.70 5.79
CA ILE A 372 8.93 -28.32 6.57
C ILE A 372 9.82 -29.56 6.77
N PRO A 373 11.06 -29.57 6.28
CA PRO A 373 11.93 -30.75 6.38
C PRO A 373 12.50 -31.00 7.79
N ASP A 374 13.10 -32.18 7.97
CA ASP A 374 13.64 -32.64 9.26
C ASP A 374 14.74 -31.71 9.82
N SER A 375 15.54 -31.10 8.95
CA SER A 375 16.67 -30.25 9.31
C SER A 375 16.30 -28.87 9.83
N VAL A 376 15.05 -28.41 9.61
CA VAL A 376 14.64 -27.07 10.01
C VAL A 376 14.51 -26.97 11.53
N THR A 377 15.27 -26.06 12.10
CA THR A 377 15.31 -25.79 13.56
C THR A 377 14.73 -24.44 13.92
N LYS A 378 14.55 -23.55 12.93
CA LYS A 378 14.01 -22.21 13.15
C LYS A 378 13.08 -21.79 12.02
N ILE A 379 11.87 -21.38 12.40
CA ILE A 379 10.84 -20.82 11.51
C ILE A 379 10.49 -19.44 12.04
N ASP A 380 10.53 -18.42 11.15
CA ASP A 380 10.06 -17.08 11.47
C ASP A 380 8.54 -17.10 11.68
N GLN A 381 8.07 -16.26 12.60
CA GLN A 381 6.66 -16.13 12.95
C GLN A 381 5.75 -15.75 11.77
N LEU A 382 6.32 -15.15 10.70
CA LEU A 382 5.60 -14.72 9.50
C LEU A 382 5.90 -15.59 8.28
N VAL A 383 6.27 -16.85 8.48
CA VAL A 383 6.76 -17.70 7.37
C VAL A 383 5.89 -17.68 6.13
N TYR A 384 4.57 -17.54 6.27
CA TYR A 384 3.62 -17.45 5.16
C TYR A 384 2.46 -16.46 5.42
N GLY A 385 2.71 -15.31 6.04
CA GLY A 385 1.70 -14.25 6.21
C GLY A 385 1.00 -13.90 4.89
N ASN A 386 -0.33 -13.78 4.90
CA ASN A 386 -1.15 -13.57 3.69
C ASN A 386 -0.91 -14.59 2.55
N CYS A 387 -0.27 -15.72 2.83
CA CYS A 387 -0.06 -16.79 1.87
C CYS A 387 -1.24 -17.76 1.90
N LYS A 388 -1.74 -18.14 0.73
CA LYS A 388 -2.71 -19.23 0.60
C LYS A 388 -1.96 -20.54 0.46
N VAL A 389 -2.10 -21.43 1.44
CA VAL A 389 -1.49 -22.76 1.43
C VAL A 389 -2.60 -23.79 1.44
N GLY A 390 -2.52 -24.79 0.54
CA GLY A 390 -3.52 -25.86 0.46
C GLY A 390 -3.29 -26.97 1.48
N GLU A 391 -2.03 -27.34 1.74
CA GLU A 391 -1.63 -28.35 2.72
C GLU A 391 -0.34 -27.87 3.41
N LEU A 392 -0.32 -27.91 4.74
CA LEU A 392 0.82 -27.54 5.57
C LEU A 392 1.26 -28.70 6.44
N SER A 393 2.50 -29.14 6.33
CA SER A 393 2.97 -30.28 7.11
C SER A 393 4.44 -30.17 7.49
N VAL A 394 4.84 -30.95 8.49
CA VAL A 394 6.21 -31.10 8.97
C VAL A 394 6.63 -32.55 8.81
N SER A 395 7.82 -32.79 8.29
CA SER A 395 8.40 -34.13 8.16
C SER A 395 8.51 -34.82 9.53
N LEU A 396 8.25 -36.13 9.57
CA LEU A 396 8.17 -36.90 10.83
C LEU A 396 9.48 -36.91 11.63
N GLY A 397 10.61 -36.76 10.95
CA GLY A 397 11.95 -36.74 11.57
C GLY A 397 12.33 -35.40 12.20
N ASN A 398 11.56 -34.32 12.00
CA ASN A 398 11.89 -33.02 12.57
C ASN A 398 11.86 -33.09 14.09
N LYS A 399 12.91 -32.51 14.74
CA LYS A 399 13.10 -32.59 16.21
C LYS A 399 12.54 -31.40 16.96
N VAL A 400 12.19 -30.32 16.27
CA VAL A 400 11.73 -29.05 16.87
C VAL A 400 10.24 -28.87 16.66
N TYR A 401 9.73 -29.21 15.48
CA TYR A 401 8.36 -28.98 15.07
C TYR A 401 7.63 -30.30 14.75
N TYR A 402 6.32 -30.24 14.77
CA TYR A 402 5.42 -31.28 14.24
C TYR A 402 4.16 -30.61 13.68
N SER A 403 3.38 -31.32 12.89
CA SER A 403 2.12 -30.80 12.36
C SER A 403 0.92 -31.64 12.81
N VAL A 404 -0.20 -30.95 13.04
CA VAL A 404 -1.53 -31.50 13.31
C VAL A 404 -2.56 -30.64 12.58
N ASP A 405 -3.40 -31.26 11.76
CA ASP A 405 -4.55 -30.59 11.10
C ASP A 405 -4.18 -29.27 10.38
N ASP A 406 -3.06 -29.28 9.62
CA ASP A 406 -2.51 -28.11 8.93
C ASP A 406 -2.01 -26.97 9.86
N TYR A 407 -1.63 -27.31 11.09
CA TYR A 407 -0.92 -26.42 12.00
C TYR A 407 0.50 -26.92 12.27
N ILE A 408 1.43 -26.02 12.37
CA ILE A 408 2.81 -26.28 12.82
C ILE A 408 2.91 -25.88 14.28
N LEU A 409 3.31 -26.83 15.12
CA LEU A 409 3.50 -26.62 16.55
C LEU A 409 4.94 -26.94 16.95
N THR A 410 5.41 -26.29 18.00
CA THR A 410 6.66 -26.64 18.66
C THR A 410 6.50 -27.93 19.48
N ARG A 411 7.55 -28.76 19.58
CA ARG A 411 7.52 -29.96 20.43
C ARG A 411 7.69 -29.66 21.92
N ASP A 412 8.23 -28.49 22.25
CA ASP A 412 8.45 -28.01 23.60
C ASP A 412 7.37 -27.02 24.04
N GLY A 413 6.18 -27.41 24.29
CA GLY A 413 5.14 -26.52 24.80
C GLY A 413 3.94 -26.36 23.90
N ASN A 414 3.87 -27.11 22.80
CA ASN A 414 2.68 -27.14 21.93
C ASN A 414 2.22 -25.75 21.46
N SER A 415 3.18 -24.84 21.22
CA SER A 415 2.88 -23.50 20.74
C SER A 415 2.68 -23.51 19.23
N ILE A 416 1.57 -22.97 18.74
CA ILE A 416 1.31 -22.80 17.31
C ILE A 416 2.27 -21.77 16.75
N VAL A 417 3.09 -22.15 15.78
CA VAL A 417 3.99 -21.28 15.04
C VAL A 417 3.29 -20.72 13.80
N ALA A 418 2.45 -21.55 13.19
CA ALA A 418 1.77 -21.24 11.93
C ALA A 418 0.58 -22.19 11.73
N GLY A 419 -0.46 -21.80 10.96
CA GLY A 419 -1.60 -22.69 10.71
C GLY A 419 -2.58 -22.18 9.66
N ILE A 420 -3.40 -23.08 9.10
CA ILE A 420 -4.45 -22.77 8.11
C ILE A 420 -5.79 -22.76 8.85
N LEU A 421 -6.29 -21.59 9.20
CA LEU A 421 -7.54 -21.40 9.95
C LEU A 421 -8.82 -21.53 9.11
N SER A 422 -8.72 -21.73 7.80
CA SER A 422 -9.89 -21.66 6.91
C SER A 422 -10.86 -22.83 7.06
N ASN A 423 -10.41 -24.01 7.49
CA ASN A 423 -11.23 -25.23 7.50
C ASN A 423 -11.13 -26.06 8.79
N ASN A 424 -10.14 -25.86 9.62
CA ASN A 424 -9.90 -26.67 10.80
C ASN A 424 -9.88 -25.81 12.07
N PRO A 425 -10.57 -26.22 13.14
CA PRO A 425 -10.46 -25.54 14.43
C PRO A 425 -9.03 -25.64 14.96
N ILE A 426 -8.66 -24.74 15.85
CA ILE A 426 -7.36 -24.78 16.54
C ILE A 426 -7.24 -26.14 17.27
N PRO A 427 -6.14 -26.89 17.08
CA PRO A 427 -6.00 -28.25 17.60
C PRO A 427 -6.08 -28.31 19.12
N ALA A 428 -6.75 -29.35 19.64
CA ALA A 428 -6.91 -29.54 21.09
C ALA A 428 -5.59 -29.78 21.84
N VAL A 429 -4.51 -30.15 21.11
CA VAL A 429 -3.19 -30.35 21.71
C VAL A 429 -2.43 -29.03 21.89
N ALA A 430 -2.85 -27.95 21.22
CA ALA A 430 -2.20 -26.66 21.33
C ALA A 430 -2.46 -26.04 22.71
N GLU A 431 -1.44 -25.45 23.32
CA GLU A 431 -1.57 -24.74 24.59
C GLU A 431 -1.39 -23.22 24.41
N GLU A 432 -0.75 -22.82 23.33
CA GLU A 432 -0.49 -21.42 23.02
C GLU A 432 -0.63 -21.12 21.52
N ILE A 433 -1.04 -19.91 21.22
CA ILE A 433 -0.88 -19.32 19.89
C ILE A 433 0.37 -18.45 19.95
N GLY A 434 1.40 -18.84 19.22
CA GLY A 434 2.68 -18.16 19.23
C GLY A 434 2.62 -16.74 18.68
N SER A 435 3.63 -15.94 19.00
CA SER A 435 3.71 -14.57 18.51
C SER A 435 3.72 -14.55 16.99
N GLY A 436 2.89 -13.67 16.38
CA GLY A 436 2.79 -13.52 14.92
C GLY A 436 2.23 -14.71 14.16
N ALA A 437 1.78 -15.78 14.81
CA ALA A 437 1.38 -17.05 14.16
C ALA A 437 0.37 -16.91 13.01
N PHE A 438 -0.52 -15.94 13.08
CA PHE A 438 -1.53 -15.62 12.06
C PHE A 438 -1.48 -14.16 11.62
N GLN A 439 -0.36 -13.48 11.81
CA GLN A 439 -0.23 -12.07 11.43
C GLN A 439 -0.46 -11.88 9.93
N SER A 440 -1.26 -10.87 9.57
CA SER A 440 -1.61 -10.51 8.19
C SER A 440 -2.29 -11.64 7.39
N HIS A 441 -3.04 -12.52 8.06
CA HIS A 441 -3.87 -13.52 7.40
C HIS A 441 -5.21 -12.90 6.99
N TYR A 442 -5.32 -12.46 5.74
CA TYR A 442 -6.53 -11.78 5.22
C TYR A 442 -7.69 -12.74 4.88
N TYR A 443 -7.49 -14.05 5.02
CA TYR A 443 -8.52 -15.04 4.72
C TYR A 443 -9.36 -15.44 5.95
N ILE A 444 -8.95 -15.00 7.16
CA ILE A 444 -9.66 -15.32 8.41
C ILE A 444 -10.79 -14.30 8.59
N GLU A 445 -12.03 -14.79 8.68
CA GLU A 445 -13.20 -13.96 8.98
C GLU A 445 -13.66 -14.08 10.43
N GLU A 446 -13.58 -15.29 10.98
CA GLU A 446 -13.93 -15.59 12.37
C GLU A 446 -12.88 -16.51 12.99
N VAL A 447 -12.66 -16.39 14.29
CA VAL A 447 -11.81 -17.31 15.05
C VAL A 447 -12.37 -17.57 16.43
N THR A 448 -12.39 -18.85 16.82
CA THR A 448 -12.63 -19.29 18.21
C THR A 448 -11.30 -19.69 18.82
N ILE A 449 -10.94 -19.09 19.94
CA ILE A 449 -9.77 -19.43 20.75
C ILE A 449 -10.26 -20.47 21.78
N PRO A 450 -9.96 -21.76 21.60
CA PRO A 450 -10.57 -22.82 22.43
C PRO A 450 -10.02 -22.82 23.85
N ALA A 451 -10.70 -23.55 24.73
CA ALA A 451 -10.45 -23.55 26.17
C ALA A 451 -9.06 -24.08 26.61
N ASN A 452 -8.41 -24.86 25.75
CA ASN A 452 -7.04 -25.37 25.97
C ASN A 452 -5.96 -24.31 25.77
N ILE A 453 -6.26 -23.22 25.06
CA ILE A 453 -5.29 -22.14 24.83
C ILE A 453 -5.17 -21.26 26.08
N LYS A 454 -3.96 -21.18 26.63
CA LYS A 454 -3.62 -20.34 27.79
C LYS A 454 -3.17 -18.97 27.37
N ARG A 455 -2.42 -18.86 26.24
CA ARG A 455 -1.78 -17.63 25.80
C ARG A 455 -2.04 -17.36 24.31
N VAL A 456 -2.41 -16.12 23.99
CA VAL A 456 -2.43 -15.57 22.63
C VAL A 456 -1.27 -14.59 22.52
N GLY A 457 -0.26 -14.97 21.77
CA GLY A 457 1.03 -14.30 21.72
C GLY A 457 1.01 -12.91 21.07
N THR A 458 2.09 -12.18 21.26
CA THR A 458 2.29 -10.83 20.71
C THR A 458 2.05 -10.82 19.20
N SER A 459 1.19 -9.89 18.73
CA SER A 459 0.85 -9.74 17.30
C SER A 459 0.30 -11.01 16.64
N ALA A 460 -0.21 -12.00 17.37
CA ALA A 460 -0.65 -13.29 16.82
C ALA A 460 -1.64 -13.16 15.65
N PHE A 461 -2.56 -12.21 15.71
CA PHE A 461 -3.53 -11.87 14.64
C PHE A 461 -3.39 -10.41 14.19
N TYR A 462 -2.20 -9.82 14.33
CA TYR A 462 -1.98 -8.44 13.90
C TYR A 462 -2.32 -8.25 12.42
N ASN A 463 -3.09 -7.18 12.10
CA ASN A 463 -3.43 -6.82 10.72
C ASN A 463 -4.22 -7.90 9.94
N CYS A 464 -5.06 -8.71 10.63
CA CYS A 464 -6.03 -9.61 9.99
C CYS A 464 -7.23 -8.79 9.51
N LEU A 465 -7.11 -8.19 8.31
CA LEU A 465 -8.06 -7.17 7.83
C LEU A 465 -9.49 -7.67 7.62
N ASN A 466 -9.70 -8.96 7.35
CA ASN A 466 -11.04 -9.54 7.14
C ASN A 466 -11.63 -10.20 8.39
N LEU A 467 -10.88 -10.23 9.51
CA LEU A 467 -11.38 -10.77 10.77
C LEU A 467 -12.49 -9.88 11.31
N LYS A 468 -13.70 -10.46 11.46
CA LYS A 468 -14.93 -9.80 11.89
C LYS A 468 -15.31 -10.13 13.33
N LYS A 469 -14.99 -11.39 13.76
CA LYS A 469 -15.44 -11.92 15.05
C LYS A 469 -14.38 -12.78 15.72
N VAL A 470 -14.22 -12.61 17.03
CA VAL A 470 -13.36 -13.44 17.88
C VAL A 470 -14.14 -13.93 19.10
N ILE A 471 -14.09 -15.24 19.36
CA ILE A 471 -14.66 -15.85 20.55
C ILE A 471 -13.53 -16.45 21.39
N PHE A 472 -13.40 -16.03 22.63
CA PHE A 472 -12.45 -16.59 23.58
C PHE A 472 -13.16 -17.59 24.50
N GLU A 473 -12.96 -18.87 24.30
CA GLU A 473 -13.31 -19.92 25.28
C GLU A 473 -12.15 -20.11 26.27
N GLY A 474 -10.89 -19.90 25.79
CA GLY A 474 -9.64 -19.88 26.53
C GLY A 474 -8.94 -18.52 26.42
N GLY A 475 -7.59 -18.54 26.36
CA GLY A 475 -6.77 -17.34 26.20
C GLY A 475 -6.65 -16.53 27.50
N GLU A 476 -6.19 -17.16 28.57
CA GLU A 476 -6.00 -16.50 29.86
C GLU A 476 -5.18 -15.23 29.79
N LEU A 477 -4.17 -15.21 28.92
CA LEU A 477 -3.32 -14.07 28.60
C LEU A 477 -3.43 -13.68 27.13
N ILE A 478 -3.83 -12.45 26.85
CA ILE A 478 -3.86 -11.83 25.52
C ILE A 478 -2.75 -10.80 25.47
N GLU A 479 -1.67 -11.11 24.73
CA GLU A 479 -0.46 -10.29 24.72
C GLU A 479 -0.58 -9.06 23.83
N THR A 480 0.48 -8.23 23.89
CA THR A 480 0.61 -6.95 23.18
C THR A 480 0.29 -7.07 21.70
N LYS A 481 -0.58 -6.18 21.19
CA LYS A 481 -0.96 -6.07 19.76
C LYS A 481 -1.56 -7.33 19.15
N SER A 482 -2.00 -8.33 19.91
CA SER A 482 -2.47 -9.64 19.38
C SER A 482 -3.50 -9.51 18.27
N PHE A 483 -4.45 -8.58 18.37
CA PHE A 483 -5.49 -8.28 17.37
C PHE A 483 -5.43 -6.84 16.86
N SER A 484 -4.30 -6.18 17.04
CA SER A 484 -4.16 -4.78 16.60
C SER A 484 -4.29 -4.68 15.08
N SER A 485 -4.88 -3.58 14.60
CA SER A 485 -5.12 -3.30 13.18
C SER A 485 -6.08 -4.27 12.45
N CYS A 486 -6.86 -5.05 13.17
CA CYS A 486 -7.97 -5.82 12.62
C CYS A 486 -9.16 -4.87 12.37
N LYS A 487 -9.11 -4.10 11.29
CA LYS A 487 -10.02 -2.97 11.03
C LYS A 487 -11.50 -3.36 10.88
N ASN A 488 -11.77 -4.61 10.48
CA ASN A 488 -13.13 -5.13 10.33
C ASN A 488 -13.60 -5.95 11.54
N LEU A 489 -12.80 -6.04 12.60
CA LEU A 489 -13.18 -6.74 13.82
C LEU A 489 -14.20 -5.90 14.59
N THR A 490 -15.46 -6.35 14.53
CA THR A 490 -16.62 -5.65 15.12
C THR A 490 -17.19 -6.38 16.33
N ALA A 491 -16.89 -7.67 16.49
CA ALA A 491 -17.40 -8.48 17.58
C ALA A 491 -16.28 -9.24 18.31
N VAL A 492 -16.25 -9.14 19.63
CA VAL A 492 -15.41 -9.96 20.50
C VAL A 492 -16.22 -10.45 21.70
N ARG A 493 -16.08 -11.75 22.02
CA ARG A 493 -16.66 -12.35 23.22
C ARG A 493 -15.54 -12.93 24.07
N PHE A 494 -15.36 -12.41 25.26
CA PHE A 494 -14.40 -12.94 26.22
C PHE A 494 -15.08 -13.99 27.11
N SER A 495 -14.39 -15.09 27.43
CA SER A 495 -14.82 -15.96 28.51
C SER A 495 -14.37 -15.42 29.86
N LYS A 496 -14.90 -15.98 30.93
CA LYS A 496 -14.43 -15.69 32.31
C LYS A 496 -12.96 -16.07 32.58
N ASN A 497 -12.36 -16.86 31.69
CA ASN A 497 -10.98 -17.34 31.83
C ASN A 497 -9.94 -16.30 31.35
N VAL A 498 -10.36 -15.22 30.68
CA VAL A 498 -9.43 -14.16 30.25
C VAL A 498 -9.07 -13.33 31.47
N ASN A 499 -7.80 -13.46 31.91
CA ASN A 499 -7.31 -12.84 33.14
C ASN A 499 -6.51 -11.57 32.86
N LYS A 500 -5.87 -11.47 31.70
CA LYS A 500 -4.99 -10.36 31.37
C LYS A 500 -5.06 -10.00 29.88
N ILE A 501 -5.15 -8.70 29.59
CA ILE A 501 -5.08 -8.13 28.27
C ILE A 501 -4.00 -7.05 28.27
N GLU A 502 -3.00 -7.20 27.40
CA GLU A 502 -1.83 -6.31 27.36
C GLU A 502 -2.01 -5.15 26.38
N GLN A 503 -0.98 -4.29 26.35
CA GLN A 503 -0.95 -3.04 25.61
C GLN A 503 -1.34 -3.20 24.14
N ALA A 504 -2.25 -2.35 23.67
CA ALA A 504 -2.68 -2.26 22.30
C ALA A 504 -3.23 -3.58 21.69
N ALA A 505 -3.62 -4.56 22.53
CA ALA A 505 -4.08 -5.89 22.06
C ALA A 505 -5.18 -5.78 20.98
N PHE A 506 -6.09 -4.83 21.10
CA PHE A 506 -7.18 -4.58 20.14
C PHE A 506 -7.12 -3.16 19.55
N SER A 507 -5.95 -2.55 19.46
CA SER A 507 -5.79 -1.20 18.88
C SER A 507 -6.20 -1.17 17.41
N SER A 508 -6.87 -0.09 16.99
CA SER A 508 -7.35 0.06 15.59
C SER A 508 -8.32 -1.02 15.12
N THR A 509 -9.14 -1.54 16.01
CA THR A 509 -10.32 -2.36 15.71
C THR A 509 -11.57 -1.49 15.60
N ASN A 510 -12.73 -2.07 15.28
CA ASN A 510 -13.95 -1.32 14.99
C ASN A 510 -15.16 -1.81 15.82
N PHE A 511 -14.94 -2.12 17.11
CA PHE A 511 -16.04 -2.54 17.98
C PHE A 511 -17.02 -1.40 18.24
N ALA A 512 -18.30 -1.69 18.25
CA ALA A 512 -19.33 -0.82 18.79
C ALA A 512 -19.40 -0.93 20.32
N SER A 513 -19.28 -2.16 20.84
CA SER A 513 -19.25 -2.41 22.30
C SER A 513 -18.42 -3.64 22.66
N VAL A 514 -17.94 -3.67 23.90
CA VAL A 514 -17.25 -4.83 24.47
C VAL A 514 -17.62 -4.96 25.95
N THR A 515 -17.88 -6.22 26.37
CA THR A 515 -18.06 -6.54 27.77
C THR A 515 -16.81 -7.23 28.30
N LEU A 516 -16.18 -6.63 29.31
CA LEU A 516 -14.97 -7.19 29.95
C LEU A 516 -15.32 -8.29 30.94
N PRO A 517 -14.48 -9.34 31.07
CA PRO A 517 -14.57 -10.30 32.15
C PRO A 517 -14.40 -9.66 33.54
N GLU A 518 -14.97 -10.29 34.57
CA GLU A 518 -15.05 -9.75 35.93
C GLU A 518 -13.70 -9.41 36.58
N CYS A 519 -12.66 -10.22 36.33
CA CYS A 519 -11.36 -10.10 36.99
C CYS A 519 -10.22 -9.75 36.03
N VAL A 520 -10.51 -9.22 34.85
CA VAL A 520 -9.48 -8.96 33.86
C VAL A 520 -8.53 -7.81 34.29
N SER A 521 -7.23 -8.06 34.19
CA SER A 521 -6.19 -7.03 34.32
C SER A 521 -5.88 -6.42 32.96
N LEU A 522 -5.85 -5.08 32.89
CA LEU A 522 -5.57 -4.31 31.68
C LEU A 522 -4.21 -3.64 31.78
N GLU A 523 -3.38 -3.74 30.72
CA GLU A 523 -2.08 -3.08 30.69
C GLU A 523 -1.96 -2.14 29.47
N GLY A 524 -1.46 -0.92 29.72
CA GLY A 524 -1.13 0.08 28.67
C GLY A 524 -2.21 1.10 28.39
N ARG A 525 -1.79 2.25 27.84
CA ARG A 525 -2.64 3.43 27.61
C ARG A 525 -3.48 3.33 26.32
N GLU A 526 -3.04 2.57 25.32
CA GLU A 526 -3.70 2.44 24.02
C GLU A 526 -4.45 1.12 23.92
N PHE A 527 -5.30 0.86 24.89
CA PHE A 527 -5.88 -0.45 25.03
C PHE A 527 -6.92 -0.78 23.95
N PHE A 528 -7.78 0.15 23.53
CA PHE A 528 -8.90 -0.16 22.63
C PHE A 528 -9.31 0.99 21.70
N PHE A 529 -9.90 0.66 20.59
CA PHE A 529 -11.08 1.16 19.87
C PHE A 529 -11.01 2.56 19.24
N ARG A 530 -11.88 2.78 18.27
CA ARG A 530 -12.26 4.12 17.79
C ARG A 530 -13.01 4.89 18.90
N GLY A 531 -13.02 6.22 18.80
CA GLY A 531 -13.51 7.15 19.84
C GLY A 531 -14.93 6.95 20.35
N ASP A 532 -15.77 6.19 19.65
CA ASP A 532 -17.22 6.07 19.89
C ASP A 532 -17.64 4.74 20.53
N SER A 533 -16.67 3.83 20.82
CA SER A 533 -16.98 2.51 21.35
C SER A 533 -17.39 2.54 22.83
N THR A 534 -18.27 1.62 23.23
CA THR A 534 -18.71 1.49 24.61
C THR A 534 -18.03 0.28 25.27
N LEU A 535 -17.49 0.49 26.46
CA LEU A 535 -16.87 -0.54 27.28
C LEU A 535 -17.73 -0.80 28.53
N TYR A 536 -18.30 -1.99 28.63
CA TYR A 536 -19.01 -2.45 29.81
C TYR A 536 -18.04 -3.17 30.77
N TYR A 537 -18.03 -2.78 32.01
CA TYR A 537 -17.13 -3.34 33.02
C TYR A 537 -17.79 -3.46 34.37
N GLN A 538 -17.28 -4.37 35.22
CA GLN A 538 -17.73 -4.55 36.59
C GLN A 538 -16.90 -3.69 37.56
N LYS A 539 -17.52 -3.26 38.66
CA LYS A 539 -16.84 -2.49 39.71
C LYS A 539 -15.62 -3.27 40.23
N GLY A 540 -14.46 -2.61 40.25
CA GLY A 540 -13.20 -3.18 40.74
C GLY A 540 -12.14 -3.39 39.67
N ILE A 541 -12.48 -3.28 38.39
CA ILE A 541 -11.49 -3.27 37.30
C ILE A 541 -10.72 -1.95 37.31
N ASP A 542 -9.38 -2.04 37.28
CA ASP A 542 -8.52 -0.85 37.17
C ASP A 542 -8.55 -0.28 35.75
N LEU A 543 -9.25 0.82 35.58
CA LEU A 543 -9.38 1.54 34.33
C LEU A 543 -8.36 2.68 34.16
N SER A 544 -7.46 2.87 35.10
CA SER A 544 -6.49 3.99 35.10
C SER A 544 -5.58 4.03 33.87
N LYS A 545 -5.48 2.91 33.16
CA LYS A 545 -4.65 2.71 31.96
C LYS A 545 -5.42 2.81 30.65
N ILE A 546 -6.72 3.09 30.67
CA ILE A 546 -7.56 3.28 29.48
C ILE A 546 -7.57 4.74 29.04
N ASP A 547 -7.59 5.01 27.74
CA ASP A 547 -7.73 6.38 27.23
C ASP A 547 -9.12 6.94 27.55
N TYR A 548 -9.18 8.10 28.20
CA TYR A 548 -10.39 8.74 28.73
C TYR A 548 -11.40 9.22 27.68
N ARG A 549 -11.14 9.07 26.40
CA ARG A 549 -12.05 9.51 25.32
C ARG A 549 -13.20 8.53 25.00
N ARG A 550 -13.60 7.67 25.96
CA ARG A 550 -14.49 6.54 25.68
C ARG A 550 -15.68 6.48 26.62
N ASN A 551 -16.76 5.92 26.14
CA ASN A 551 -17.92 5.63 26.96
C ASN A 551 -17.63 4.44 27.86
N LEU A 552 -17.34 4.69 29.14
CA LEU A 552 -17.11 3.68 30.16
C LEU A 552 -18.40 3.50 30.97
N ILE A 553 -18.96 2.32 30.94
CA ILE A 553 -20.22 2.03 31.63
C ILE A 553 -20.02 0.94 32.67
N GLU A 554 -20.08 1.30 33.95
CA GLU A 554 -20.09 0.34 35.06
C GLU A 554 -21.41 -0.46 35.00
N SER A 555 -21.30 -1.79 34.96
CA SER A 555 -22.43 -2.67 34.73
C SER A 555 -22.40 -3.87 35.65
N GLU A 556 -23.58 -4.42 35.98
CA GLU A 556 -23.65 -5.74 36.60
C GLU A 556 -23.47 -6.79 35.51
N ILE A 557 -22.34 -7.52 35.58
CA ILE A 557 -21.99 -8.55 34.61
C ILE A 557 -22.37 -9.91 35.17
N MET A 558 -23.17 -10.68 34.42
CA MET A 558 -23.52 -12.04 34.68
C MET A 558 -22.90 -12.99 33.68
N TYR A 559 -22.85 -14.27 33.96
CA TYR A 559 -22.25 -15.26 33.06
C TYR A 559 -23.27 -16.33 32.67
N GLU A 560 -23.31 -16.66 31.38
CA GLU A 560 -24.03 -17.78 30.83
C GLU A 560 -23.13 -18.58 29.91
N ASN A 561 -23.03 -19.89 30.11
CA ASN A 561 -22.08 -20.76 29.39
C ASN A 561 -20.62 -20.26 29.42
N GLY A 562 -20.22 -19.56 30.48
CA GLY A 562 -18.87 -19.00 30.64
C GLY A 562 -18.62 -17.66 29.98
N PHE A 563 -19.62 -17.09 29.30
CA PHE A 563 -19.50 -15.77 28.63
C PHE A 563 -20.26 -14.70 29.41
N PRO A 564 -19.67 -13.49 29.57
CA PRO A 564 -20.30 -12.38 30.25
C PRO A 564 -21.43 -11.76 29.41
N TYR A 565 -22.49 -11.33 30.08
CA TYR A 565 -23.50 -10.44 29.52
C TYR A 565 -23.89 -9.37 30.54
N VAL A 566 -24.38 -8.26 30.05
CA VAL A 566 -24.78 -7.13 30.90
C VAL A 566 -26.18 -7.41 31.47
N LYS A 567 -26.31 -7.48 32.80
CA LYS A 567 -27.60 -7.55 33.49
C LYS A 567 -28.17 -6.17 33.77
N SER A 568 -27.32 -5.25 34.21
CA SER A 568 -27.68 -3.87 34.49
C SER A 568 -26.54 -2.90 34.17
N VAL A 569 -26.89 -1.68 33.85
CA VAL A 569 -25.95 -0.61 33.51
C VAL A 569 -26.05 0.51 34.53
N LYS A 570 -24.92 0.89 35.14
CA LYS A 570 -24.81 2.12 35.92
C LYS A 570 -24.37 3.25 35.00
N LEU A 571 -25.19 4.25 34.85
CA LEU A 571 -24.89 5.44 34.08
C LEU A 571 -24.04 6.38 34.92
N ASN A 572 -22.73 6.49 34.62
CA ASN A 572 -21.85 7.48 35.21
C ASN A 572 -21.80 8.70 34.30
N PHE A 573 -22.34 9.82 34.77
CA PHE A 573 -22.23 11.09 34.06
C PHE A 573 -20.81 11.65 34.31
N ILE A 574 -20.08 11.96 33.23
CA ILE A 574 -18.81 12.69 33.34
C ILE A 574 -19.15 14.17 33.38
N THR A 575 -18.83 14.81 34.46
CA THR A 575 -18.91 16.26 34.61
C THR A 575 -17.68 16.88 33.98
N LEU A 576 -17.86 17.67 32.90
CA LEU A 576 -16.80 18.49 32.32
C LEU A 576 -16.86 19.89 32.91
N SER A 577 -15.75 20.34 33.49
CA SER A 577 -15.61 21.72 33.95
C SER A 577 -15.16 22.61 32.78
N ILE A 578 -15.99 23.56 32.36
CA ILE A 578 -15.64 24.56 31.35
C ILE A 578 -15.34 25.89 32.06
N GLY A 579 -14.18 26.43 31.81
CA GLY A 579 -13.79 27.76 32.28
C GLY A 579 -14.43 28.87 31.44
N ILE A 580 -15.02 29.87 32.07
CA ILE A 580 -15.47 31.10 31.45
C ILE A 580 -14.31 32.09 31.47
N ASN A 581 -13.97 32.69 30.32
CA ASN A 581 -12.88 33.66 30.14
C ASN A 581 -11.44 33.11 30.34
N GLY A 582 -11.17 31.81 30.07
CA GLY A 582 -9.82 31.29 30.11
C GLY A 582 -9.28 30.96 31.52
N GLU A 583 -10.05 31.20 32.56
CA GLU A 583 -9.75 30.75 33.92
C GLU A 583 -10.63 29.54 34.26
N TRP A 584 -10.01 28.50 34.84
CA TRP A 584 -10.70 27.30 35.28
C TRP A 584 -11.51 27.59 36.53
N VAL A 585 -12.81 27.72 36.41
CA VAL A 585 -13.73 27.76 37.55
C VAL A 585 -14.41 26.41 37.59
N SER A 586 -14.38 25.76 38.73
CA SER A 586 -15.06 24.49 38.98
C SER A 586 -16.58 24.72 39.01
N GLN A 587 -17.20 24.82 37.84
CA GLN A 587 -18.65 24.65 37.67
C GLN A 587 -18.87 23.31 36.98
N GLU A 588 -19.68 22.47 37.64
CA GLU A 588 -20.16 21.22 37.01
C GLU A 588 -21.11 21.59 35.86
N VAL A 589 -20.61 21.49 34.64
CA VAL A 589 -21.45 21.62 33.44
C VAL A 589 -21.63 20.20 32.89
N VAL A 590 -22.88 19.76 32.88
CA VAL A 590 -23.28 18.51 32.23
C VAL A 590 -23.45 18.81 30.75
N GLU A 591 -22.47 18.42 29.91
CA GLU A 591 -22.66 18.44 28.47
C GLU A 591 -23.52 17.25 28.05
N TYR A 592 -24.68 17.55 27.44
CA TYR A 592 -25.55 16.54 26.82
C TYR A 592 -24.93 16.08 25.52
N GLY A 593 -24.11 15.04 25.60
CA GLY A 593 -23.81 14.20 24.46
C GLY A 593 -24.90 13.13 24.34
N SER A 594 -25.39 12.87 23.13
CA SER A 594 -26.24 11.70 22.87
C SER A 594 -25.51 10.44 23.34
N MET A 595 -26.00 9.80 24.40
CA MET A 595 -25.41 8.57 24.92
C MET A 595 -26.03 7.40 24.15
N THR A 596 -25.23 6.75 23.31
CA THR A 596 -25.63 5.54 22.62
C THR A 596 -25.39 4.38 23.56
N LEU A 597 -26.45 3.75 24.07
CA LEU A 597 -26.38 2.47 24.75
C LEU A 597 -26.31 1.38 23.69
N THR A 598 -25.16 0.74 23.56
CA THR A 598 -25.02 -0.42 22.66
C THR A 598 -25.77 -1.62 23.21
N ILE A 599 -26.42 -2.37 22.30
CA ILE A 599 -27.16 -3.57 22.65
C ILE A 599 -26.18 -4.64 23.10
N PRO A 600 -26.31 -5.17 24.33
CA PRO A 600 -25.47 -6.31 24.76
C PRO A 600 -25.89 -7.58 23.99
N GLU A 601 -24.93 -8.43 23.62
CA GLU A 601 -25.20 -9.71 22.98
C GLU A 601 -25.33 -10.83 24.02
N ARG A 602 -26.34 -11.67 23.86
CA ARG A 602 -26.54 -12.90 24.65
C ARG A 602 -27.03 -14.01 23.75
N GLU A 603 -26.28 -15.09 23.64
CA GLU A 603 -26.59 -16.20 22.77
C GLU A 603 -27.91 -16.92 23.20
N GLY A 604 -28.82 -17.13 22.24
CA GLY A 604 -30.14 -17.72 22.50
C GLY A 604 -31.16 -16.73 23.07
N PHE A 605 -30.88 -15.44 23.08
CA PHE A 605 -31.80 -14.42 23.56
C PHE A 605 -31.85 -13.22 22.62
N ILE A 606 -33.02 -12.58 22.55
CA ILE A 606 -33.19 -11.28 21.90
C ILE A 606 -33.22 -10.20 22.99
N PHE A 607 -32.47 -9.18 22.81
CA PHE A 607 -32.50 -7.98 23.66
C PHE A 607 -33.75 -7.16 23.32
N GLU A 608 -34.65 -6.94 24.26
CA GLU A 608 -35.89 -6.18 24.04
C GLU A 608 -35.79 -4.70 24.46
N GLY A 609 -34.85 -4.36 25.32
CA GLY A 609 -34.68 -3.01 25.82
C GLY A 609 -34.11 -2.96 27.23
N TRP A 610 -34.17 -1.78 27.82
CA TRP A 610 -33.71 -1.52 29.18
C TRP A 610 -34.88 -1.22 30.11
N SER A 611 -34.81 -1.70 31.36
CA SER A 611 -35.77 -1.40 32.42
C SER A 611 -35.09 -0.58 33.52
N LYS A 612 -35.88 0.31 34.16
CA LYS A 612 -35.50 1.01 35.40
C LYS A 612 -35.63 0.09 36.61
N ASN A 613 -36.36 -1.00 36.48
CA ASN A 613 -36.65 -1.91 37.56
C ASN A 613 -35.84 -3.20 37.45
N GLU A 614 -35.31 -3.67 38.57
CA GLU A 614 -34.52 -4.91 38.63
C GLU A 614 -35.30 -6.16 38.24
N ASP A 615 -36.61 -6.17 38.42
CA ASP A 615 -37.47 -7.30 38.07
C ASP A 615 -37.72 -7.46 36.56
N CYS A 616 -37.25 -6.48 35.75
CA CYS A 616 -37.36 -6.46 34.29
C CYS A 616 -38.78 -6.72 33.74
N LYS A 617 -39.81 -6.41 34.48
CA LYS A 617 -41.21 -6.63 34.05
C LYS A 617 -41.73 -5.55 33.10
N THR A 618 -41.08 -4.42 33.08
CA THR A 618 -41.40 -3.30 32.18
C THR A 618 -40.17 -2.98 31.32
N ILE A 619 -40.44 -2.65 30.05
CA ILE A 619 -39.41 -2.12 29.17
C ILE A 619 -39.61 -0.59 29.17
N ASP A 620 -38.75 0.11 29.91
CA ASP A 620 -38.82 1.57 29.98
C ASP A 620 -38.23 2.25 28.74
N TYR A 621 -37.24 1.56 28.12
CA TYR A 621 -36.54 1.99 26.92
C TYR A 621 -36.48 0.84 25.90
N PRO A 622 -37.48 0.69 25.03
CA PRO A 622 -37.55 -0.38 24.06
C PRO A 622 -36.60 -0.17 22.89
N VAL A 623 -36.15 -1.27 22.29
CA VAL A 623 -35.39 -1.26 21.03
C VAL A 623 -36.37 -1.15 19.88
N TYR A 624 -36.29 -0.09 19.10
CA TYR A 624 -37.05 0.03 17.86
C TYR A 624 -36.24 -0.54 16.70
N MET A 625 -36.72 -1.62 16.09
CA MET A 625 -36.20 -2.10 14.82
C MET A 625 -36.69 -1.17 13.69
N SER A 626 -35.79 -0.64 12.88
CA SER A 626 -36.14 0.03 11.63
C SER A 626 -36.78 -0.97 10.66
N PRO A 627 -37.84 -0.61 9.89
CA PRO A 627 -38.47 -1.50 8.92
C PRO A 627 -37.58 -1.94 7.77
N GLU A 628 -36.39 -1.39 7.61
CA GLU A 628 -35.51 -1.58 6.46
C GLU A 628 -34.32 -2.50 6.70
N GLY A 629 -34.28 -3.23 7.83
CA GLY A 629 -33.34 -4.36 8.00
C GLY A 629 -31.85 -4.00 7.94
N TRP A 630 -31.45 -2.83 8.40
CA TRP A 630 -30.04 -2.45 8.51
C TRP A 630 -29.42 -3.08 9.76
N ASP A 631 -28.25 -3.73 9.59
CA ASP A 631 -27.50 -4.45 10.63
C ASP A 631 -26.90 -3.57 11.75
N ASP A 632 -27.17 -2.26 11.74
CA ASP A 632 -26.76 -1.33 12.78
C ASP A 632 -27.96 -0.93 13.64
N LEU A 633 -28.21 -1.71 14.68
CA LEU A 633 -29.13 -1.33 15.74
C LEU A 633 -28.50 -0.20 16.59
N HIS A 634 -28.58 1.02 16.11
CA HIS A 634 -28.35 2.18 16.94
C HIS A 634 -29.59 2.39 17.83
N LEU A 635 -29.43 2.05 19.11
CA LEU A 635 -30.40 2.43 20.12
C LEU A 635 -30.37 3.94 20.29
N PHE A 636 -31.12 4.66 19.45
CA PHE A 636 -31.42 6.06 19.72
C PHE A 636 -32.40 6.10 20.89
N TYR A 637 -31.88 6.19 22.12
CA TYR A 637 -32.69 6.61 23.20
C TYR A 637 -33.06 8.05 22.98
N TYR A 638 -34.31 8.25 22.59
CA TYR A 638 -34.97 9.51 22.80
C TYR A 638 -35.11 9.76 24.33
N LEU A 639 -34.01 10.00 24.99
CA LEU A 639 -34.02 10.86 26.16
C LEU A 639 -34.68 12.19 25.79
N GLU A 640 -34.56 12.68 24.54
CA GLU A 640 -35.31 13.82 24.01
C GLU A 640 -36.85 13.72 24.18
N ALA A 641 -37.50 12.60 24.03
CA ALA A 641 -38.93 12.49 24.20
C ALA A 641 -39.38 12.67 25.66
N TYR A 642 -38.52 12.30 26.60
CA TYR A 642 -38.80 12.61 28.02
C TYR A 642 -38.41 14.05 28.37
N TYR A 643 -37.46 14.63 27.66
CA TYR A 643 -36.96 15.98 27.87
C TYR A 643 -37.76 17.05 27.12
N THR A 644 -38.51 16.76 26.10
CA THR A 644 -39.37 17.74 25.41
C THR A 644 -40.68 18.01 26.10
N TYR A 645 -41.14 17.21 27.08
CA TYR A 645 -42.38 17.40 27.79
C TYR A 645 -42.28 17.81 29.24
N ASN A 646 -41.06 17.82 29.82
CA ASN A 646 -40.85 18.43 31.12
C ASN A 646 -39.74 19.48 30.95
N PRO A 647 -40.02 20.75 31.25
CA PRO A 647 -39.01 21.78 31.11
C PRO A 647 -37.91 21.50 32.11
N PHE A 648 -36.77 20.99 31.62
CA PHE A 648 -35.55 20.83 32.40
C PHE A 648 -34.92 22.17 32.79
N TYR A 649 -35.74 23.21 32.78
CA TYR A 649 -35.39 24.53 33.23
C TYR A 649 -36.35 24.92 34.32
N ASP A 650 -35.80 25.35 35.43
CA ASP A 650 -36.58 26.05 36.44
C ASP A 650 -37.14 27.38 35.89
N SER A 651 -37.87 28.11 36.70
CA SER A 651 -38.43 29.42 36.32
C SER A 651 -37.37 30.45 35.89
N GLU A 652 -36.07 30.18 36.13
CA GLU A 652 -34.94 31.03 35.78
C GLU A 652 -34.15 30.50 34.56
N ARG A 653 -34.63 29.43 33.88
CA ARG A 653 -33.98 28.75 32.78
C ARG A 653 -32.69 28.00 33.14
N ASN A 654 -32.54 27.56 34.38
CA ASN A 654 -31.49 26.66 34.77
C ASN A 654 -31.92 25.21 34.52
N PRO A 655 -31.02 24.34 34.00
CA PRO A 655 -31.37 22.94 33.77
C PRO A 655 -31.61 22.20 35.10
N VAL A 656 -32.76 21.51 35.19
CA VAL A 656 -33.14 20.68 36.34
C VAL A 656 -32.89 19.18 35.98
N TYR A 657 -32.07 18.49 36.72
CA TYR A 657 -31.67 17.12 36.47
C TYR A 657 -32.46 16.12 37.29
N ASP A 658 -32.98 15.05 36.67
CA ASP A 658 -33.51 13.90 37.40
C ASP A 658 -32.37 13.00 37.85
N SER A 659 -31.92 13.17 39.10
CA SER A 659 -30.83 12.43 39.71
C SER A 659 -31.19 10.99 40.08
N ASN A 660 -32.40 10.48 39.74
CA ASN A 660 -32.93 9.24 40.29
C ASN A 660 -32.70 8.01 39.41
N VAL A 661 -32.33 8.15 38.16
CA VAL A 661 -32.04 6.96 37.31
C VAL A 661 -30.53 6.70 37.28
N LYS A 662 -30.04 5.85 38.18
CA LYS A 662 -28.62 5.51 38.26
C LYS A 662 -28.27 4.14 37.69
N VAL A 663 -29.25 3.27 37.46
CA VAL A 663 -29.07 1.89 37.00
C VAL A 663 -30.15 1.55 35.98
N LEU A 664 -29.78 0.90 34.90
CA LEU A 664 -30.69 0.29 33.92
C LEU A 664 -30.43 -1.21 33.87
N TYR A 665 -31.50 -1.99 33.75
CA TYR A 665 -31.48 -3.45 33.68
C TYR A 665 -31.83 -3.92 32.26
N ALA A 666 -31.00 -4.79 31.68
CA ALA A 666 -31.24 -5.35 30.36
C ALA A 666 -32.39 -6.35 30.36
N VAL A 667 -33.38 -6.16 29.50
CA VAL A 667 -34.53 -7.04 29.34
C VAL A 667 -34.28 -7.99 28.18
N TRP A 668 -34.35 -9.31 28.45
CA TRP A 668 -34.02 -10.35 27.51
C TRP A 668 -35.22 -11.29 27.28
N LYS A 669 -35.46 -11.64 26.02
CA LYS A 669 -36.40 -12.65 25.62
C LYS A 669 -35.65 -13.87 25.08
N LYS A 670 -35.92 -15.05 25.62
CA LYS A 670 -35.35 -16.28 25.13
C LYS A 670 -35.94 -16.62 23.74
N ILE A 671 -35.07 -16.97 22.76
CA ILE A 671 -35.46 -17.40 21.42
C ILE A 671 -36.09 -18.78 21.46
#